data_47393574527edd14c4e04d8e48f72bbf
#
_entry.id   47393574527edd14c4e04d8e48f72bbf
#
_cell.length_a   1.000
_cell.length_b   1.000
_cell.length_c   1.000
_cell.angle_alpha   90.00
_cell.angle_beta   90.00
_cell.angle_gamma   90.00
#
_symmetry.space_group_name_H-M   'P 1'
#
loop_
_entity.id
_entity.type
_entity.pdbx_description
1 polymer ?
#
loop_
_entity_poly.entity_id
_entity_poly.type
_entity_poly.pdbx_seq_one_letter_code
_entity_poly.pdbx_strand_id
1 'polypeptide(L)'
;MRISNFSVLLTACILLIIGTALTPLIDVASKPRPRQGRDLWINYTWSGAPAKVIEQNVTAPIEGMMVAVRGVESVESESRFGSGWVKVTLKPEVRVFAVRFEIASLLRQLRGRLPDGVSTPTLSGGDIVDNTRRQKEETVHLLSYNISSPLNSAQLQDYVQKHVQPVLQRNEDVKLVNVSGGVGRYLEVTYDPLLLQACGLSSSDIESGLKSFIGRNEIVGEVLHDSARVTLRLATETFNRPLEQMPIKSLDGHITYMGDLAHYEYKNYDPSSYYRIDGHETVSLNIYVNANANLIRLAKELRGQIDDMQPSLQHGVRLELQHDSSEDQQGELDRLITRSLMSLAILLVFVFAVRPGWKYVSIVAVTLAVCLALAAICYYLFNLRLHVFSIAGITVSLGLIIDASIVMIDHYSYYRDRKVFIAILAALLTTIGTLVVILFAPEGLQHDLYDFAWIIIINLTVALLVAVAFVPALVDSLRFRSNRSTRTVSSRQRFMARWAGLYFRYLSLPNNWTRSKRVVIYSLLFLIYIGGFGGSAYLFSNSLDSASWPREEEEMKLNIRAQMPLGGTATQLNAKVRLLEETLVNEKSVRRFETWVNGSGANITVQFTPEALHTAAPYQVENRVIGRVIGIGGADWSTYGVSQRGFSNSLNLQYRSNSIEMTGYNYDRLYRFAQDLCDLLRQNPRAVDVAIVTPGHENQEDEYYVRYNWERLKLLGITPRQIHSAVNDLLLTWDFGRYDLLNTNIIIKSTHRDTHDVWQLLNSYVKIDGRDIRLSEVMDIQQREANNVIPRRNQEYVLRVEFNVLGSYIYTNNFIKEVTEKMETLLPVGFRCVRPQWADRLTAAEQYWLIALCLLITYWLMTILFESLWRPIALMLALMPFTLTAVFLTFYFAGIPFGTGGLAALVLLCGLVINAAIYIMYQYDIIRESHAVSPCRAYLQAYNHKIVPIVLTILSTVFSLIPFLVDGPENHFWYTFAITVIVGLTASFAALVFIMPWWVRLTF
;
A
#
# COMPACT_ATOMS: atom_id res chain seq x y z
N MET A 1 20.09 13.95 48.88
CA MET A 1 21.45 14.12 48.24
C MET A 1 21.39 15.40 47.38
N ARG A 2 22.17 16.44 47.72
CA ARG A 2 22.34 17.58 46.78
C ARG A 2 23.31 17.13 45.69
N ILE A 3 22.76 16.75 44.52
CA ILE A 3 23.61 16.44 43.35
C ILE A 3 24.34 17.73 42.96
N SER A 4 25.67 17.69 42.84
CA SER A 4 26.44 18.87 42.47
C SER A 4 26.18 19.25 41.01
N ASN A 5 26.14 20.54 40.67
CA ASN A 5 25.95 21.00 39.30
C ASN A 5 27.01 20.44 38.35
N PHE A 6 28.22 20.19 38.85
CA PHE A 6 29.32 19.57 38.10
C PHE A 6 28.97 18.11 37.71
N SER A 7 28.43 17.32 38.65
CA SER A 7 28.04 15.93 38.38
C SER A 7 26.94 15.82 37.28
N VAL A 8 25.98 16.76 37.34
CA VAL A 8 24.91 16.81 36.31
C VAL A 8 25.48 17.17 34.93
N LEU A 9 26.36 18.14 34.86
CA LEU A 9 26.99 18.53 33.59
C LEU A 9 27.89 17.42 33.03
N LEU A 10 28.65 16.73 33.91
CA LEU A 10 29.51 15.62 33.51
C LEU A 10 28.69 14.45 32.99
N THR A 11 27.60 14.06 33.67
CA THR A 11 26.70 12.99 33.19
C THR A 11 26.05 13.34 31.87
N ALA A 12 25.61 14.58 31.68
CA ALA A 12 25.07 15.05 30.43
C ALA A 12 26.08 15.00 29.27
N CYS A 13 27.35 15.36 29.55
CA CYS A 13 28.42 15.27 28.56
C CYS A 13 28.71 13.81 28.16
N ILE A 14 28.75 12.89 29.11
CA ILE A 14 28.92 11.45 28.85
C ILE A 14 27.73 10.92 27.99
N LEU A 15 26.50 11.27 28.35
CA LEU A 15 25.29 10.85 27.62
C LEU A 15 25.25 11.45 26.20
N LEU A 16 25.75 12.66 26.02
CA LEU A 16 25.87 13.29 24.70
C LEU A 16 26.88 12.50 23.84
N ILE A 17 28.02 12.12 24.35
CA ILE A 17 29.02 11.31 23.62
C ILE A 17 28.44 9.94 23.27
N ILE A 18 27.79 9.27 24.22
CA ILE A 18 27.15 7.96 23.96
C ILE A 18 26.06 8.09 22.93
N GLY A 19 25.17 9.08 23.03
CA GLY A 19 24.07 9.28 22.09
C GLY A 19 24.56 9.57 20.68
N THR A 20 25.57 10.40 20.51
CA THR A 20 26.17 10.66 19.19
C THR A 20 26.88 9.43 18.61
N ALA A 21 27.53 8.60 19.44
CA ALA A 21 28.14 7.35 19.00
C ALA A 21 27.13 6.28 18.60
N LEU A 22 25.95 6.27 19.21
CA LEU A 22 24.87 5.32 18.87
C LEU A 22 24.04 5.75 17.66
N THR A 23 24.04 7.03 17.28
CA THR A 23 23.23 7.53 16.15
C THR A 23 23.45 6.74 14.84
N PRO A 24 24.69 6.42 14.41
CA PRO A 24 24.91 5.66 13.17
C PRO A 24 24.51 4.17 13.28
N LEU A 25 24.24 3.67 14.49
CA LEU A 25 23.82 2.30 14.74
C LEU A 25 22.27 2.14 14.76
N ILE A 26 21.54 3.24 14.64
CA ILE A 26 20.08 3.21 14.57
C ILE A 26 19.67 2.77 13.16
N ASP A 27 18.79 1.79 13.08
CA ASP A 27 18.25 1.29 11.82
C ASP A 27 17.52 2.39 11.04
N VAL A 28 17.94 2.62 9.79
CA VAL A 28 17.27 3.51 8.85
C VAL A 28 16.49 2.66 7.86
N ALA A 29 15.19 2.85 7.82
CA ALA A 29 14.29 2.15 6.91
C ALA A 29 13.54 3.16 6.03
N SER A 30 13.08 2.73 4.87
CA SER A 30 12.29 3.59 3.98
C SER A 30 10.84 3.74 4.43
N LYS A 31 10.28 2.67 5.00
CA LYS A 31 8.88 2.58 5.43
C LYS A 31 8.77 2.05 6.85
N PRO A 32 7.64 2.29 7.52
CA PRO A 32 7.33 1.62 8.78
C PRO A 32 7.44 0.10 8.66
N ARG A 33 7.57 -0.60 9.77
CA ARG A 33 7.62 -2.08 9.75
C ARG A 33 6.40 -2.62 9.03
N PRO A 34 6.58 -3.54 8.07
CA PRO A 34 5.44 -4.14 7.40
C PRO A 34 4.54 -4.81 8.43
N ARG A 35 3.23 -4.73 8.19
CA ARG A 35 2.26 -5.41 9.05
C ARG A 35 2.39 -6.89 8.86
N GLN A 36 2.12 -7.64 9.93
CA GLN A 36 1.89 -9.07 9.81
C GLN A 36 0.72 -9.29 8.84
N GLY A 37 1.01 -9.86 7.69
CA GLY A 37 0.01 -10.13 6.67
C GLY A 37 -1.08 -11.05 7.26
N ARG A 38 -2.33 -10.58 7.29
CA ARG A 38 -3.48 -11.36 7.73
C ARG A 38 -4.13 -12.13 6.61
N ASP A 39 -3.68 -11.89 5.39
CA ASP A 39 -4.18 -12.53 4.19
C ASP A 39 -3.38 -13.79 3.88
N LEU A 40 -4.07 -14.90 3.82
CA LEU A 40 -3.54 -16.19 3.43
C LEU A 40 -4.09 -16.54 2.05
N TRP A 41 -3.23 -16.92 1.13
CA TRP A 41 -3.59 -17.27 -0.23
C TRP A 41 -3.37 -18.76 -0.47
N ILE A 42 -4.39 -19.42 -0.98
CA ILE A 42 -4.38 -20.82 -1.38
C ILE A 42 -4.50 -20.85 -2.89
N ASN A 43 -3.43 -21.23 -3.58
CA ASN A 43 -3.38 -21.30 -5.04
C ASN A 43 -3.35 -22.75 -5.51
N TYR A 44 -4.06 -23.03 -6.57
CA TYR A 44 -4.11 -24.36 -7.21
C TYR A 44 -4.32 -24.20 -8.72
N THR A 45 -3.90 -25.25 -9.46
CA THR A 45 -4.07 -25.32 -10.91
C THR A 45 -4.69 -26.65 -11.28
N TRP A 46 -5.54 -26.63 -12.32
CA TRP A 46 -6.11 -27.83 -12.92
C TRP A 46 -6.16 -27.61 -14.44
N SER A 47 -5.10 -28.03 -15.11
CA SER A 47 -4.94 -27.79 -16.55
C SER A 47 -6.13 -28.29 -17.35
N GLY A 48 -6.67 -27.45 -18.24
CA GLY A 48 -7.77 -27.77 -19.12
C GLY A 48 -9.18 -27.78 -18.47
N ALA A 49 -9.30 -27.51 -17.16
CA ALA A 49 -10.61 -27.50 -16.51
C ALA A 49 -11.28 -26.12 -16.62
N PRO A 50 -12.57 -26.08 -16.99
CA PRO A 50 -13.37 -24.84 -17.01
C PRO A 50 -13.55 -24.25 -15.59
N ALA A 51 -13.74 -22.93 -15.51
CA ALA A 51 -13.91 -22.23 -14.23
C ALA A 51 -15.04 -22.82 -13.36
N LYS A 52 -16.16 -23.20 -13.95
CA LYS A 52 -17.31 -23.81 -13.25
C LYS A 52 -16.97 -25.18 -12.64
N VAL A 53 -16.17 -25.97 -13.35
CA VAL A 53 -15.73 -27.31 -12.86
C VAL A 53 -14.76 -27.13 -11.70
N ILE A 54 -13.83 -26.19 -11.83
CA ILE A 54 -12.89 -25.82 -10.75
C ILE A 54 -13.65 -25.28 -9.54
N GLU A 55 -14.62 -24.40 -9.77
CA GLU A 55 -15.45 -23.84 -8.69
C GLU A 55 -16.14 -24.94 -7.89
N GLN A 56 -16.84 -25.85 -8.57
CA GLN A 56 -17.62 -26.90 -7.91
C GLN A 56 -16.78 -27.97 -7.22
N ASN A 57 -15.70 -28.41 -7.86
CA ASN A 57 -14.95 -29.58 -7.41
C ASN A 57 -13.70 -29.22 -6.55
N VAL A 58 -13.22 -27.98 -6.62
CA VAL A 58 -12.00 -27.59 -5.91
C VAL A 58 -12.23 -26.37 -5.03
N THR A 59 -12.74 -25.27 -5.58
CA THR A 59 -12.88 -23.99 -4.85
C THR A 59 -13.91 -24.09 -3.73
N ALA A 60 -15.12 -24.58 -4.02
CA ALA A 60 -16.21 -24.65 -3.05
C ALA A 60 -15.88 -25.59 -1.87
N PRO A 61 -15.27 -26.78 -2.05
CA PRO A 61 -14.76 -27.59 -0.96
C PRO A 61 -13.70 -26.88 -0.09
N ILE A 62 -12.76 -26.15 -0.71
CA ILE A 62 -11.75 -25.38 0.03
C ILE A 62 -12.43 -24.25 0.83
N GLU A 63 -13.30 -23.46 0.21
CA GLU A 63 -14.05 -22.39 0.89
C GLU A 63 -14.83 -22.89 2.09
N GLY A 64 -15.58 -24.00 1.92
CA GLY A 64 -16.38 -24.59 2.97
C GLY A 64 -15.54 -24.95 4.20
N MET A 65 -14.31 -25.43 4.00
CA MET A 65 -13.39 -25.70 5.08
C MET A 65 -12.81 -24.43 5.71
N MET A 66 -12.45 -23.45 4.91
CA MET A 66 -11.84 -22.21 5.39
C MET A 66 -12.79 -21.35 6.21
N VAL A 67 -14.07 -21.28 5.83
CA VAL A 67 -15.10 -20.54 6.61
C VAL A 67 -15.30 -21.16 8.00
N ALA A 68 -15.10 -22.47 8.15
CA ALA A 68 -15.24 -23.17 9.43
C ALA A 68 -14.06 -22.95 10.39
N VAL A 69 -12.93 -22.42 9.93
CA VAL A 69 -11.73 -22.21 10.74
C VAL A 69 -11.95 -21.02 11.70
N ARG A 70 -11.65 -21.24 12.98
CA ARG A 70 -11.76 -20.16 13.98
C ARG A 70 -10.75 -19.06 13.72
N GLY A 71 -11.22 -17.80 13.72
CA GLY A 71 -10.37 -16.64 13.50
C GLY A 71 -10.30 -16.14 12.05
N VAL A 72 -11.02 -16.78 11.14
CA VAL A 72 -11.26 -16.28 9.80
C VAL A 72 -12.31 -15.17 9.86
N GLU A 73 -12.04 -14.05 9.21
CA GLU A 73 -12.92 -12.90 9.05
C GLU A 73 -13.73 -12.99 7.75
N SER A 74 -13.04 -13.24 6.64
CA SER A 74 -13.66 -13.40 5.33
C SER A 74 -12.87 -14.36 4.46
N VAL A 75 -13.57 -15.02 3.54
CA VAL A 75 -13.01 -15.90 2.52
C VAL A 75 -13.43 -15.35 1.16
N GLU A 76 -12.47 -14.98 0.33
CA GLU A 76 -12.68 -14.57 -1.05
C GLU A 76 -12.04 -15.60 -1.98
N SER A 77 -12.68 -15.92 -3.07
CA SER A 77 -12.15 -16.87 -4.03
C SER A 77 -12.44 -16.47 -5.46
N GLU A 78 -11.65 -17.00 -6.35
CA GLU A 78 -11.83 -16.86 -7.77
C GLU A 78 -11.43 -18.13 -8.49
N SER A 79 -12.34 -18.65 -9.30
CA SER A 79 -12.10 -19.79 -10.19
C SER A 79 -11.98 -19.29 -11.62
N ARG A 80 -10.89 -19.67 -12.29
CA ARG A 80 -10.59 -19.34 -13.69
C ARG A 80 -10.39 -20.61 -14.50
N PHE A 81 -10.33 -20.48 -15.81
CA PHE A 81 -9.93 -21.62 -16.65
C PHE A 81 -8.51 -22.08 -16.26
N GLY A 82 -8.38 -23.35 -15.94
CA GLY A 82 -7.10 -23.96 -15.59
C GLY A 82 -6.53 -23.64 -14.21
N SER A 83 -7.12 -22.74 -13.43
CA SER A 83 -6.58 -22.32 -12.12
C SER A 83 -7.62 -21.72 -11.21
N GLY A 84 -7.30 -21.62 -9.92
CA GLY A 84 -8.09 -20.90 -8.95
C GLY A 84 -7.26 -20.49 -7.73
N TRP A 85 -7.81 -19.55 -6.98
CA TRP A 85 -7.25 -19.13 -5.70
C TRP A 85 -8.34 -18.89 -4.66
N VAL A 86 -7.98 -19.08 -3.40
CA VAL A 86 -8.82 -18.74 -2.25
C VAL A 86 -7.99 -17.87 -1.31
N LYS A 87 -8.48 -16.66 -1.03
CA LYS A 87 -7.90 -15.72 -0.09
C LYS A 87 -8.67 -15.81 1.22
N VAL A 88 -7.96 -16.03 2.30
CA VAL A 88 -8.50 -16.10 3.66
C VAL A 88 -7.97 -14.92 4.45
N THR A 89 -8.85 -13.99 4.84
CA THR A 89 -8.50 -12.86 5.69
C THR A 89 -8.77 -13.18 7.15
N LEU A 90 -7.79 -12.98 8.02
CA LEU A 90 -7.86 -13.33 9.44
C LEU A 90 -8.24 -12.13 10.31
N LYS A 91 -8.95 -12.39 11.42
CA LYS A 91 -9.30 -11.38 12.41
C LYS A 91 -8.06 -10.79 13.10
N PRO A 92 -8.11 -9.51 13.55
CA PRO A 92 -6.97 -8.83 14.19
C PRO A 92 -6.41 -9.54 15.43
N GLU A 93 -7.26 -10.22 16.17
CA GLU A 93 -6.95 -10.79 17.49
C GLU A 93 -6.28 -12.17 17.44
N VAL A 94 -6.15 -12.73 16.23
CA VAL A 94 -5.74 -14.14 16.05
C VAL A 94 -4.25 -14.26 15.75
N ARG A 95 -3.62 -15.28 16.31
CA ARG A 95 -2.22 -15.63 15.98
C ARG A 95 -2.18 -16.28 14.59
N VAL A 96 -1.74 -15.51 13.61
CA VAL A 96 -1.68 -15.93 12.19
C VAL A 96 -0.98 -17.29 11.99
N PHE A 97 0.11 -17.52 12.72
CA PHE A 97 0.85 -18.79 12.65
C PHE A 97 0.02 -20.02 13.02
N ALA A 98 -0.76 -19.93 14.08
CA ALA A 98 -1.59 -21.05 14.54
C ALA A 98 -2.66 -21.40 13.50
N VAL A 99 -3.34 -20.38 12.97
CA VAL A 99 -4.37 -20.57 11.95
C VAL A 99 -3.77 -21.05 10.63
N ARG A 100 -2.62 -20.52 10.23
CA ARG A 100 -1.90 -21.00 9.05
C ARG A 100 -1.54 -22.47 9.13
N PHE A 101 -1.07 -22.92 10.30
CA PHE A 101 -0.76 -24.34 10.55
C PHE A 101 -2.02 -25.22 10.46
N GLU A 102 -3.13 -24.76 11.05
CA GLU A 102 -4.43 -25.43 10.96
C GLU A 102 -4.90 -25.54 9.51
N ILE A 103 -4.89 -24.42 8.75
CA ILE A 103 -5.25 -24.41 7.33
C ILE A 103 -4.34 -25.37 6.52
N ALA A 104 -3.03 -25.36 6.74
CA ALA A 104 -2.11 -26.24 6.06
C ALA A 104 -2.41 -27.72 6.37
N SER A 105 -2.82 -28.05 7.60
CA SER A 105 -3.24 -29.39 7.97
C SER A 105 -4.53 -29.82 7.29
N LEU A 106 -5.52 -28.94 7.23
CA LEU A 106 -6.80 -29.16 6.54
C LEU A 106 -6.60 -29.35 5.04
N LEU A 107 -5.75 -28.56 4.40
CA LEU A 107 -5.43 -28.71 2.97
C LEU A 107 -4.77 -30.06 2.66
N ARG A 108 -3.91 -30.56 3.55
CA ARG A 108 -3.33 -31.90 3.40
C ARG A 108 -4.38 -33.02 3.46
N GLN A 109 -5.38 -32.87 4.36
CA GLN A 109 -6.49 -33.83 4.46
C GLN A 109 -7.39 -33.77 3.22
N LEU A 110 -7.58 -32.58 2.64
CA LEU A 110 -8.41 -32.42 1.45
C LEU A 110 -7.79 -33.02 0.19
N ARG A 111 -6.46 -33.15 0.13
CA ARG A 111 -5.74 -33.67 -1.05
C ARG A 111 -6.28 -35.00 -1.57
N GLY A 112 -6.65 -35.92 -0.67
CA GLY A 112 -7.19 -37.22 -1.06
C GLY A 112 -8.66 -37.19 -1.56
N ARG A 113 -9.32 -36.02 -1.49
CA ARG A 113 -10.69 -35.82 -1.94
C ARG A 113 -10.80 -34.97 -3.21
N LEU A 114 -9.68 -34.33 -3.60
CA LEU A 114 -9.65 -33.53 -4.82
C LEU A 114 -9.56 -34.45 -6.05
N PRO A 115 -10.12 -34.03 -7.20
CA PRO A 115 -10.02 -34.78 -8.45
C PRO A 115 -8.57 -34.99 -8.89
N ASP A 116 -8.35 -36.11 -9.60
CA ASP A 116 -7.07 -36.37 -10.23
C ASP A 116 -6.75 -35.29 -11.28
N GLY A 117 -5.50 -34.82 -11.31
CA GLY A 117 -5.06 -33.74 -12.20
C GLY A 117 -5.03 -32.34 -11.54
N VAL A 118 -5.61 -32.18 -10.34
CA VAL A 118 -5.50 -30.93 -9.58
C VAL A 118 -4.12 -30.87 -8.91
N SER A 119 -3.41 -29.75 -9.10
CA SER A 119 -2.15 -29.52 -8.39
C SER A 119 -2.37 -29.50 -6.88
N THR A 120 -1.36 -29.88 -6.09
CA THR A 120 -1.44 -29.73 -4.64
C THR A 120 -1.66 -28.26 -4.28
N PRO A 121 -2.74 -27.90 -3.56
CA PRO A 121 -2.97 -26.51 -3.16
C PRO A 121 -1.79 -25.98 -2.34
N THR A 122 -1.25 -24.83 -2.76
CA THR A 122 -0.13 -24.16 -2.10
C THR A 122 -0.63 -23.01 -1.24
N LEU A 123 -0.18 -22.99 0.03
CA LEU A 123 -0.53 -21.93 0.98
C LEU A 123 0.60 -20.90 1.05
N SER A 124 0.29 -19.65 0.73
CA SER A 124 1.20 -18.50 0.82
C SER A 124 0.58 -17.37 1.65
N GLY A 125 1.40 -16.40 2.08
CA GLY A 125 0.94 -15.30 2.93
C GLY A 125 0.98 -15.63 4.43
N GLY A 126 0.58 -14.66 5.26
CA GLY A 126 0.64 -14.75 6.71
C GLY A 126 2.08 -14.84 7.22
N ASP A 127 2.97 -14.00 6.71
CA ASP A 127 4.38 -14.06 7.01
C ASP A 127 4.64 -13.97 8.52
N ILE A 128 5.39 -14.96 9.00
CA ILE A 128 5.70 -15.16 10.40
C ILE A 128 6.78 -14.16 10.78
N VAL A 129 6.42 -13.17 11.56
CA VAL A 129 7.42 -12.47 12.38
C VAL A 129 7.75 -13.42 13.53
N ASP A 130 8.61 -14.37 13.28
CA ASP A 130 9.20 -15.17 14.34
C ASP A 130 10.30 -14.34 15.00
N ASN A 131 10.10 -13.99 16.26
CA ASN A 131 11.09 -13.26 17.07
C ASN A 131 12.36 -14.07 17.34
N THR A 132 12.46 -15.28 16.85
CA THR A 132 13.62 -16.16 16.94
C THR A 132 14.12 -16.58 15.56
N ARG A 133 15.00 -15.76 14.97
CA ARG A 133 16.03 -16.14 13.98
C ARG A 133 15.65 -16.72 12.62
N ARG A 134 14.47 -16.49 12.03
CA ARG A 134 14.28 -16.57 10.56
C ARG A 134 12.99 -15.82 10.17
N GLN A 135 13.12 -14.52 10.05
CA GLN A 135 12.12 -13.70 9.34
C GLN A 135 12.04 -14.25 7.92
N LYS A 136 10.88 -14.73 7.50
CA LYS A 136 10.60 -14.87 6.07
C LYS A 136 10.32 -13.45 5.58
N GLU A 137 11.31 -12.88 5.01
CA GLU A 137 11.49 -11.49 4.69
C GLU A 137 10.56 -11.14 3.53
N GLU A 138 9.71 -10.14 3.71
CA GLU A 138 9.02 -9.51 2.57
C GLU A 138 10.07 -9.08 1.55
N THR A 139 9.81 -9.41 0.31
CA THR A 139 10.67 -9.00 -0.79
C THR A 139 10.20 -7.67 -1.34
N VAL A 140 11.10 -6.71 -1.44
CA VAL A 140 10.88 -5.41 -2.07
C VAL A 140 11.62 -5.38 -3.40
N HIS A 141 10.96 -4.88 -4.43
CA HIS A 141 11.61 -4.62 -5.69
C HIS A 141 12.57 -3.44 -5.52
N LEU A 142 13.87 -3.66 -5.76
CA LEU A 142 14.91 -2.65 -5.56
C LEU A 142 15.37 -2.02 -6.87
N LEU A 143 15.82 -2.85 -7.81
CA LEU A 143 16.42 -2.39 -9.06
C LEU A 143 15.80 -3.11 -10.26
N SER A 144 15.55 -2.37 -11.34
CA SER A 144 15.24 -2.91 -12.66
C SER A 144 16.31 -2.47 -13.66
N TYR A 145 16.79 -3.44 -14.43
CA TYR A 145 17.66 -3.18 -15.55
C TYR A 145 17.04 -3.69 -16.84
N ASN A 146 17.20 -2.92 -17.89
CA ASN A 146 16.94 -3.36 -19.26
C ASN A 146 18.25 -3.86 -19.86
N ILE A 147 18.17 -5.00 -20.52
CA ILE A 147 19.34 -5.62 -21.12
C ILE A 147 19.16 -5.64 -22.63
N SER A 148 20.07 -4.98 -23.32
CA SER A 148 20.14 -4.93 -24.78
C SER A 148 21.37 -5.68 -25.29
N SER A 149 21.21 -6.36 -26.40
CA SER A 149 22.29 -7.09 -27.08
C SER A 149 21.88 -7.38 -28.51
N PRO A 150 22.85 -7.62 -29.44
CA PRO A 150 22.56 -8.15 -30.77
C PRO A 150 22.01 -9.59 -30.77
N LEU A 151 22.06 -10.30 -29.62
CA LEU A 151 21.49 -11.64 -29.48
C LEU A 151 19.96 -11.60 -29.51
N ASN A 152 19.34 -12.70 -29.93
CA ASN A 152 17.89 -12.79 -29.79
C ASN A 152 17.48 -12.87 -28.31
N SER A 153 16.23 -12.54 -27.98
CA SER A 153 15.74 -12.46 -26.59
C SER A 153 15.91 -13.78 -25.82
N ALA A 154 15.78 -14.93 -26.46
CA ALA A 154 15.96 -16.23 -25.83
C ALA A 154 17.42 -16.52 -25.46
N GLN A 155 18.34 -16.25 -26.38
CA GLN A 155 19.78 -16.42 -26.14
C GLN A 155 20.29 -15.42 -25.09
N LEU A 156 19.76 -14.20 -25.12
CA LEU A 156 20.10 -13.17 -24.16
C LEU A 156 19.63 -13.55 -22.76
N GLN A 157 18.40 -14.04 -22.61
CA GLN A 157 17.89 -14.50 -21.34
C GLN A 157 18.73 -15.65 -20.76
N ASP A 158 19.06 -16.66 -21.58
CA ASP A 158 19.90 -17.80 -21.14
C ASP A 158 21.31 -17.33 -20.73
N TYR A 159 21.89 -16.40 -21.49
CA TYR A 159 23.18 -15.81 -21.16
C TYR A 159 23.14 -15.07 -19.80
N VAL A 160 22.12 -14.23 -19.58
CA VAL A 160 21.96 -13.47 -18.35
C VAL A 160 21.70 -14.38 -17.14
N GLN A 161 20.89 -15.41 -17.32
CA GLN A 161 20.61 -16.40 -16.27
C GLN A 161 21.88 -17.19 -15.86
N LYS A 162 22.79 -17.43 -16.79
CA LYS A 162 24.03 -18.19 -16.53
C LYS A 162 25.16 -17.32 -15.96
N HIS A 163 25.29 -16.08 -16.41
CA HIS A 163 26.46 -15.25 -16.12
C HIS A 163 26.21 -14.07 -15.17
N VAL A 164 25.01 -13.47 -15.19
CA VAL A 164 24.68 -12.28 -14.38
C VAL A 164 23.91 -12.65 -13.12
N GLN A 165 22.85 -13.44 -13.28
CA GLN A 165 21.96 -13.81 -12.17
C GLN A 165 22.68 -14.48 -10.99
N PRO A 166 23.59 -15.46 -11.17
CA PRO A 166 24.25 -16.14 -10.05
C PRO A 166 25.19 -15.21 -9.26
N VAL A 167 25.75 -14.20 -9.91
CA VAL A 167 26.66 -13.24 -9.24
C VAL A 167 25.86 -12.35 -8.29
N LEU A 168 24.72 -11.85 -8.76
CA LEU A 168 23.84 -10.97 -7.94
C LEU A 168 23.17 -11.76 -6.81
N GLN A 169 22.84 -13.02 -7.01
CA GLN A 169 22.22 -13.88 -6.00
C GLN A 169 23.18 -14.30 -4.87
N ARG A 170 24.47 -14.04 -4.97
CA ARG A 170 25.45 -14.31 -3.89
C ARG A 170 25.30 -13.38 -2.70
N ASN A 171 24.72 -12.23 -2.91
CA ASN A 171 24.46 -11.30 -1.81
C ASN A 171 23.33 -11.83 -0.92
N GLU A 172 23.54 -11.93 0.38
CA GLU A 172 22.61 -12.51 1.35
C GLU A 172 21.28 -11.75 1.43
N ASP A 173 21.30 -10.46 1.15
CA ASP A 173 20.12 -9.60 1.16
C ASP A 173 19.30 -9.68 -0.15
N VAL A 174 19.86 -10.24 -1.22
CA VAL A 174 19.15 -10.46 -2.48
C VAL A 174 18.36 -11.78 -2.41
N LYS A 175 17.04 -11.68 -2.52
CA LYS A 175 16.14 -12.84 -2.42
C LYS A 175 15.82 -13.48 -3.75
N LEU A 176 15.57 -12.65 -4.75
CA LEU A 176 15.18 -13.11 -6.07
C LEU A 176 15.74 -12.17 -7.13
N VAL A 177 16.38 -12.75 -8.11
CA VAL A 177 16.73 -12.05 -9.35
C VAL A 177 15.89 -12.69 -10.45
N ASN A 178 14.95 -11.93 -10.99
CA ASN A 178 14.05 -12.38 -12.05
C ASN A 178 14.48 -11.84 -13.40
N VAL A 179 14.71 -12.73 -14.34
CA VAL A 179 15.07 -12.39 -15.73
C VAL A 179 13.89 -12.76 -16.61
N SER A 180 13.29 -11.79 -17.27
CA SER A 180 12.09 -11.94 -18.09
C SER A 180 12.21 -11.23 -19.43
N GLY A 181 11.45 -11.68 -20.44
CA GLY A 181 11.43 -11.07 -21.79
C GLY A 181 12.03 -11.96 -22.88
N GLY A 182 12.68 -13.06 -22.51
CA GLY A 182 13.11 -14.07 -23.47
C GLY A 182 12.13 -15.23 -23.58
N VAL A 183 12.25 -15.99 -24.63
CA VAL A 183 11.43 -17.16 -24.89
C VAL A 183 12.18 -18.42 -24.51
N GLY A 184 11.64 -19.23 -23.61
CA GLY A 184 12.21 -20.50 -23.25
C GLY A 184 12.20 -21.50 -24.42
N ARG A 185 13.13 -22.47 -24.40
CA ARG A 185 13.12 -23.61 -25.32
C ARG A 185 12.48 -24.82 -24.68
N TYR A 186 11.81 -25.63 -25.47
CA TYR A 186 11.29 -26.91 -25.05
C TYR A 186 11.56 -27.97 -26.11
N LEU A 187 11.56 -29.24 -25.72
CA LEU A 187 11.63 -30.36 -26.61
C LEU A 187 10.20 -30.81 -26.94
N GLU A 188 9.79 -30.66 -28.21
CA GLU A 188 8.52 -31.13 -28.70
C GLU A 188 8.69 -32.59 -29.19
N VAL A 189 7.85 -33.45 -28.68
CA VAL A 189 7.73 -34.84 -29.12
C VAL A 189 6.39 -35.00 -29.79
N THR A 190 6.38 -35.09 -31.11
CA THR A 190 5.18 -35.13 -31.91
C THR A 190 4.94 -36.58 -32.40
N TYR A 191 3.78 -37.18 -32.08
CA TYR A 191 3.41 -38.49 -32.52
C TYR A 191 2.23 -38.49 -33.49
N ASP A 192 2.14 -39.52 -34.39
CA ASP A 192 0.98 -39.72 -35.23
C ASP A 192 0.01 -40.70 -34.56
N PRO A 193 -1.23 -40.26 -34.22
CA PRO A 193 -2.23 -41.11 -33.59
C PRO A 193 -2.60 -42.32 -34.44
N LEU A 194 -2.63 -42.22 -35.79
CA LEU A 194 -2.94 -43.32 -36.67
C LEU A 194 -1.85 -44.39 -36.65
N LEU A 195 -0.57 -43.98 -36.62
CA LEU A 195 0.56 -44.89 -36.51
C LEU A 195 0.55 -45.57 -35.16
N LEU A 196 0.25 -44.83 -34.10
CA LEU A 196 0.14 -45.36 -32.74
C LEU A 196 -0.93 -46.44 -32.66
N GLN A 197 -2.10 -46.18 -33.23
CA GLN A 197 -3.22 -47.12 -33.29
C GLN A 197 -2.90 -48.36 -34.15
N ALA A 198 -2.18 -48.19 -35.25
CA ALA A 198 -1.77 -49.31 -36.09
C ALA A 198 -0.82 -50.26 -35.36
N CYS A 199 0.05 -49.74 -34.47
CA CYS A 199 0.93 -50.50 -33.60
C CYS A 199 0.24 -51.05 -32.34
N GLY A 200 -1.05 -50.85 -32.13
CA GLY A 200 -1.77 -51.29 -30.94
C GLY A 200 -1.32 -50.60 -29.65
N LEU A 201 -0.80 -49.39 -29.76
CA LEU A 201 -0.31 -48.57 -28.69
C LEU A 201 -1.25 -47.38 -28.41
N SER A 202 -1.14 -46.82 -27.23
CA SER A 202 -1.89 -45.59 -26.79
C SER A 202 -0.92 -44.49 -26.42
N SER A 203 -1.44 -43.26 -26.32
CA SER A 203 -0.68 -42.13 -25.84
C SER A 203 -0.12 -42.33 -24.42
N SER A 204 -0.84 -43.09 -23.59
CA SER A 204 -0.38 -43.46 -22.24
C SER A 204 0.84 -44.43 -22.24
N ASP A 205 1.04 -45.21 -23.30
CA ASP A 205 2.23 -46.05 -23.44
C ASP A 205 3.47 -45.19 -23.71
N ILE A 206 3.35 -44.13 -24.52
CA ILE A 206 4.43 -43.15 -24.71
C ILE A 206 4.75 -42.47 -23.40
N GLU A 207 3.72 -42.01 -22.67
CA GLU A 207 3.88 -41.37 -21.36
C GLU A 207 4.61 -42.27 -20.36
N SER A 208 4.19 -43.52 -20.27
CA SER A 208 4.78 -44.52 -19.37
C SER A 208 6.20 -44.86 -19.76
N GLY A 209 6.46 -45.05 -21.07
CA GLY A 209 7.78 -45.27 -21.63
C GLY A 209 8.73 -44.13 -21.27
N LEU A 210 8.30 -42.91 -21.51
CA LEU A 210 9.10 -41.71 -21.20
C LEU A 210 9.36 -41.60 -19.69
N LYS A 211 8.35 -41.79 -18.85
CA LYS A 211 8.50 -41.81 -17.38
C LYS A 211 9.49 -42.86 -16.90
N SER A 212 9.47 -44.03 -17.51
CA SER A 212 10.42 -45.12 -17.14
C SER A 212 11.82 -44.88 -17.65
N PHE A 213 11.97 -44.30 -18.83
CA PHE A 213 13.25 -44.03 -19.48
C PHE A 213 13.99 -42.83 -18.89
N ILE A 214 13.28 -41.76 -18.59
CA ILE A 214 13.83 -40.52 -18.02
C ILE A 214 14.24 -40.68 -16.54
N GLY A 215 14.10 -41.84 -16.01
CA GLY A 215 14.81 -42.34 -14.84
C GLY A 215 14.38 -41.74 -13.50
N ARG A 216 13.90 -42.69 -12.72
CA ARG A 216 13.82 -42.50 -11.28
C ARG A 216 15.03 -43.15 -10.65
N ASN A 217 15.70 -42.45 -9.73
CA ASN A 217 16.59 -43.08 -8.78
C ASN A 217 15.73 -43.90 -7.81
N GLU A 218 15.29 -45.08 -8.19
CA GLU A 218 14.46 -45.95 -7.36
C GLU A 218 15.30 -46.94 -6.60
N ILE A 219 15.01 -47.11 -5.33
CA ILE A 219 15.57 -48.17 -4.50
C ILE A 219 14.83 -49.46 -4.89
N VAL A 220 15.53 -50.42 -5.50
CA VAL A 220 14.94 -51.67 -5.94
C VAL A 220 14.81 -52.65 -4.78
N GLY A 221 15.71 -52.54 -3.79
CA GLY A 221 15.73 -53.42 -2.63
C GLY A 221 17.11 -53.53 -1.99
N GLU A 222 17.26 -54.52 -1.09
CA GLU A 222 18.54 -54.79 -0.46
C GLU A 222 19.04 -56.17 -0.93
N VAL A 223 20.30 -56.25 -1.27
CA VAL A 223 20.98 -57.50 -1.65
C VAL A 223 22.10 -57.78 -0.67
N LEU A 224 22.30 -59.05 -0.32
CA LEU A 224 23.41 -59.48 0.51
C LEU A 224 24.65 -59.63 -0.37
N HIS A 225 25.67 -58.81 -0.11
CA HIS A 225 26.97 -58.94 -0.76
C HIS A 225 28.05 -59.04 0.33
N ASP A 226 28.83 -60.14 0.34
CA ASP A 226 29.90 -60.42 1.34
C ASP A 226 29.47 -60.22 2.79
N SER A 227 28.29 -60.73 3.16
CA SER A 227 27.67 -60.62 4.49
C SER A 227 27.21 -59.21 4.89
N ALA A 228 27.30 -58.22 4.02
CA ALA A 228 26.74 -56.89 4.22
C ALA A 228 25.48 -56.71 3.38
N ARG A 229 24.46 -56.08 3.95
CA ARG A 229 23.27 -55.64 3.20
C ARG A 229 23.61 -54.38 2.43
N VAL A 230 23.55 -54.46 1.12
CA VAL A 230 23.81 -53.36 0.21
C VAL A 230 22.50 -52.97 -0.47
N THR A 231 22.16 -51.69 -0.43
CA THR A 231 20.98 -51.16 -1.11
C THR A 231 21.20 -51.16 -2.61
N LEU A 232 20.35 -51.88 -3.33
CA LEU A 232 20.34 -51.88 -4.79
C LEU A 232 19.52 -50.70 -5.28
N ARG A 233 20.15 -49.82 -6.02
CA ARG A 233 19.53 -48.60 -6.57
C ARG A 233 19.56 -48.69 -8.09
N LEU A 234 18.41 -48.44 -8.70
CA LEU A 234 18.34 -48.23 -10.14
C LEU A 234 18.83 -46.81 -10.42
N ALA A 235 20.07 -46.67 -10.79
CA ALA A 235 20.60 -45.40 -11.27
C ALA A 235 20.47 -45.39 -12.77
N THR A 236 19.64 -44.53 -13.32
CA THR A 236 19.68 -44.26 -14.75
C THR A 236 20.95 -43.48 -15.04
N GLU A 237 21.82 -44.07 -15.80
CA GLU A 237 22.99 -43.40 -16.33
C GLU A 237 22.57 -42.22 -17.16
N THR A 238 23.36 -41.16 -17.04
CA THR A 238 23.24 -39.92 -17.80
C THR A 238 22.91 -40.16 -19.27
N PHE A 239 21.99 -39.44 -19.80
CA PHE A 239 21.39 -39.46 -21.11
C PHE A 239 22.44 -39.35 -22.23
N ASN A 240 23.11 -40.41 -22.51
CA ASN A 240 24.02 -40.54 -23.67
C ASN A 240 23.35 -41.29 -24.85
N ARG A 241 22.10 -41.68 -24.69
CA ARG A 241 21.36 -42.35 -25.77
C ARG A 241 20.29 -41.40 -26.31
N PRO A 242 20.18 -41.24 -27.63
CA PRO A 242 19.14 -40.41 -28.25
C PRO A 242 17.77 -40.97 -27.88
N LEU A 243 16.83 -40.07 -27.66
CA LEU A 243 15.41 -40.42 -27.35
C LEU A 243 14.79 -41.35 -28.39
N GLU A 244 15.28 -41.31 -29.60
CA GLU A 244 14.92 -42.23 -30.71
C GLU A 244 15.03 -43.70 -30.36
N GLN A 245 16.03 -44.04 -29.58
CA GLN A 245 16.33 -45.46 -29.19
C GLN A 245 15.59 -45.86 -27.90
N MET A 246 14.66 -45.05 -27.43
CA MET A 246 13.88 -45.38 -26.24
C MET A 246 12.85 -46.46 -26.54
N PRO A 247 12.87 -47.62 -25.87
CA PRO A 247 11.86 -48.66 -26.02
C PRO A 247 10.57 -48.24 -25.33
N ILE A 248 9.44 -48.22 -26.03
CA ILE A 248 8.11 -47.90 -25.48
C ILE A 248 7.43 -49.17 -24.96
N LYS A 249 7.28 -50.17 -25.79
CA LYS A 249 6.59 -51.43 -25.45
C LYS A 249 7.11 -52.57 -26.31
N SER A 250 7.06 -53.76 -25.76
CA SER A 250 7.28 -55.01 -26.52
C SER A 250 5.93 -55.69 -26.77
N LEU A 251 5.57 -55.86 -28.02
CA LEU A 251 4.39 -56.61 -28.47
C LEU A 251 4.87 -57.76 -29.33
N ASP A 252 4.44 -58.96 -29.03
CA ASP A 252 4.79 -60.20 -29.77
C ASP A 252 6.28 -60.42 -30.04
N GLY A 253 7.15 -59.98 -29.10
CA GLY A 253 8.57 -60.09 -29.23
C GLY A 253 9.27 -58.97 -30.03
N HIS A 254 8.52 -58.05 -30.59
CA HIS A 254 9.06 -56.88 -31.24
C HIS A 254 9.05 -55.67 -30.29
N ILE A 255 10.20 -55.00 -30.14
CA ILE A 255 10.32 -53.78 -29.33
C ILE A 255 10.09 -52.60 -30.26
N THR A 256 9.08 -51.76 -29.96
CA THR A 256 8.81 -50.52 -30.65
C THR A 256 9.59 -49.41 -30.00
N TYR A 257 10.36 -48.68 -30.76
CA TYR A 257 11.17 -47.59 -30.30
C TYR A 257 10.45 -46.25 -30.51
N MET A 258 10.81 -45.24 -29.72
CA MET A 258 10.22 -43.90 -29.80
C MET A 258 10.43 -43.24 -31.17
N GLY A 259 11.61 -43.48 -31.80
CA GLY A 259 11.94 -42.98 -33.12
C GLY A 259 11.08 -43.53 -34.25
N ASP A 260 10.43 -44.70 -34.04
CA ASP A 260 9.51 -45.26 -35.02
C ASP A 260 8.10 -44.63 -34.98
N LEU A 261 7.77 -43.97 -33.86
CA LEU A 261 6.41 -43.48 -33.56
C LEU A 261 6.30 -41.97 -33.47
N ALA A 262 7.39 -41.32 -33.08
CA ALA A 262 7.39 -39.89 -32.80
C ALA A 262 8.61 -39.19 -33.36
N HIS A 263 8.35 -37.94 -33.74
CA HIS A 263 9.37 -36.99 -34.16
C HIS A 263 9.65 -36.01 -33.02
N TYR A 264 10.88 -35.53 -32.84
CA TYR A 264 11.25 -34.59 -31.84
C TYR A 264 12.08 -33.45 -32.39
N GLU A 265 11.73 -32.28 -31.96
CA GLU A 265 12.31 -31.02 -32.37
C GLU A 265 12.42 -30.06 -31.18
N TYR A 266 13.59 -29.37 -31.10
CA TYR A 266 13.68 -28.25 -30.15
C TYR A 266 12.95 -27.05 -30.70
N LYS A 267 11.86 -26.65 -30.03
CA LYS A 267 11.10 -25.46 -30.36
C LYS A 267 11.23 -24.40 -29.26
N ASN A 268 11.07 -23.17 -29.65
CA ASN A 268 10.85 -22.11 -28.69
C ASN A 268 9.37 -22.12 -28.32
N TYR A 269 9.06 -21.86 -27.04
CA TYR A 269 7.68 -21.59 -26.67
C TYR A 269 7.14 -20.45 -27.52
N ASP A 270 5.87 -20.51 -27.88
CA ASP A 270 5.22 -19.31 -28.37
C ASP A 270 5.33 -18.25 -27.26
N PRO A 271 5.80 -17.03 -27.57
CA PRO A 271 5.97 -16.01 -26.55
C PRO A 271 4.62 -15.75 -25.88
N SER A 272 4.51 -16.09 -24.60
CA SER A 272 3.32 -15.74 -23.80
C SER A 272 3.27 -14.24 -23.50
N SER A 273 4.42 -13.58 -23.61
CA SER A 273 4.56 -12.15 -23.38
C SER A 273 5.69 -11.57 -24.20
N TYR A 274 5.51 -10.30 -24.58
CA TYR A 274 6.54 -9.51 -25.25
C TYR A 274 6.76 -8.23 -24.44
N TYR A 275 8.02 -7.88 -24.22
CA TYR A 275 8.38 -6.63 -23.60
C TYR A 275 9.32 -5.87 -24.53
N ARG A 276 8.96 -4.61 -24.83
CA ARG A 276 9.73 -3.74 -25.72
C ARG A 276 9.81 -2.34 -25.15
N ILE A 277 10.92 -1.70 -25.47
CA ILE A 277 11.15 -0.27 -25.21
C ILE A 277 11.49 0.37 -26.52
N ASP A 278 10.78 1.45 -26.86
CA ASP A 278 10.95 2.19 -28.12
C ASP A 278 10.95 1.26 -29.34
N GLY A 279 10.12 0.20 -29.30
CA GLY A 279 9.98 -0.79 -30.37
C GLY A 279 11.03 -1.91 -30.39
N HIS A 280 12.06 -1.85 -29.54
CA HIS A 280 13.12 -2.86 -29.48
C HIS A 280 12.83 -3.90 -28.39
N GLU A 281 12.97 -5.18 -28.74
CA GLU A 281 12.85 -6.27 -27.76
C GLU A 281 13.98 -6.19 -26.73
N THR A 282 13.64 -6.21 -25.47
CA THR A 282 14.57 -6.14 -24.36
C THR A 282 14.28 -7.25 -23.34
N VAL A 283 15.33 -7.69 -22.66
CA VAL A 283 15.21 -8.58 -21.51
C VAL A 283 15.29 -7.71 -20.26
N SER A 284 14.35 -7.88 -19.35
CA SER A 284 14.35 -7.17 -18.08
C SER A 284 14.94 -8.03 -16.97
N LEU A 285 15.79 -7.43 -16.16
CA LEU A 285 16.38 -7.99 -14.96
C LEU A 285 15.81 -7.24 -13.75
N ASN A 286 15.01 -7.91 -12.96
CA ASN A 286 14.39 -7.34 -11.76
C ASN A 286 15.01 -7.96 -10.51
N ILE A 287 15.51 -7.12 -9.62
CA ILE A 287 16.19 -7.53 -8.39
C ILE A 287 15.26 -7.24 -7.21
N TYR A 288 14.88 -8.31 -6.54
CA TYR A 288 14.06 -8.28 -5.32
C TYR A 288 14.94 -8.57 -4.12
N VAL A 289 14.86 -7.74 -3.13
CA VAL A 289 15.67 -7.80 -1.92
C VAL A 289 14.81 -7.90 -0.67
N ASN A 290 15.44 -8.19 0.43
CA ASN A 290 14.80 -8.22 1.73
C ASN A 290 14.30 -6.82 2.13
N ALA A 291 13.03 -6.68 2.51
CA ALA A 291 12.45 -5.42 2.96
C ALA A 291 13.14 -4.84 4.21
N ASN A 292 13.81 -5.67 5.00
CA ASN A 292 14.54 -5.25 6.19
C ASN A 292 15.97 -4.78 5.90
N ALA A 293 16.48 -4.99 4.67
CA ALA A 293 17.80 -4.52 4.28
C ALA A 293 17.87 -3.00 4.16
N ASN A 294 19.06 -2.45 4.32
CA ASN A 294 19.29 -1.04 4.01
C ASN A 294 19.31 -0.86 2.50
N LEU A 295 18.15 -0.49 1.92
CA LEU A 295 17.94 -0.43 0.48
C LEU A 295 18.89 0.53 -0.23
N ILE A 296 19.22 1.67 0.39
CA ILE A 296 20.12 2.69 -0.18
C ILE A 296 21.55 2.13 -0.31
N ARG A 297 22.05 1.52 0.76
CA ARG A 297 23.38 0.92 0.77
C ARG A 297 23.47 -0.25 -0.22
N LEU A 298 22.46 -1.12 -0.19
CA LEU A 298 22.40 -2.32 -1.02
C LEU A 298 22.29 -1.96 -2.51
N ALA A 299 21.46 -0.97 -2.86
CA ALA A 299 21.36 -0.49 -4.24
C ALA A 299 22.71 0.04 -4.76
N LYS A 300 23.42 0.83 -3.94
CA LYS A 300 24.75 1.33 -4.28
C LYS A 300 25.77 0.21 -4.48
N GLU A 301 25.73 -0.81 -3.64
CA GLU A 301 26.61 -1.99 -3.72
C GLU A 301 26.31 -2.81 -4.98
N LEU A 302 25.02 -3.10 -5.25
CA LEU A 302 24.61 -3.86 -6.43
C LEU A 302 24.88 -3.11 -7.74
N ARG A 303 24.66 -1.79 -7.76
CA ARG A 303 25.05 -0.94 -8.90
C ARG A 303 26.55 -1.04 -9.17
N GLY A 304 27.39 -0.89 -8.12
CA GLY A 304 28.82 -1.05 -8.24
C GLY A 304 29.23 -2.42 -8.80
N GLN A 305 28.62 -3.51 -8.31
CA GLN A 305 28.86 -4.84 -8.85
C GLN A 305 28.44 -4.99 -10.31
N ILE A 306 27.34 -4.38 -10.73
CA ILE A 306 26.87 -4.41 -12.12
C ILE A 306 27.78 -3.59 -13.02
N ASP A 307 28.19 -2.39 -12.59
CA ASP A 307 29.13 -1.54 -13.32
C ASP A 307 30.50 -2.21 -13.49
N ASP A 308 31.00 -2.92 -12.46
CA ASP A 308 32.25 -3.70 -12.52
C ASP A 308 32.14 -4.92 -13.44
N MET A 309 30.95 -5.53 -13.54
CA MET A 309 30.70 -6.65 -14.44
C MET A 309 30.54 -6.21 -15.90
N GLN A 310 30.00 -5.01 -16.14
CA GLN A 310 29.66 -4.51 -17.49
C GLN A 310 30.77 -4.71 -18.53
N PRO A 311 32.07 -4.38 -18.26
CA PRO A 311 33.17 -4.57 -19.21
C PRO A 311 33.49 -6.04 -19.49
N SER A 312 33.13 -6.95 -18.59
CA SER A 312 33.43 -8.39 -18.71
C SER A 312 32.37 -9.17 -19.50
N LEU A 313 31.21 -8.52 -19.79
CA LEU A 313 30.12 -9.17 -20.52
C LEU A 313 30.44 -9.28 -22.00
N GLN A 314 30.27 -10.49 -22.54
CA GLN A 314 30.49 -10.80 -23.95
C GLN A 314 29.26 -10.43 -24.80
N HIS A 315 29.41 -10.53 -26.13
CA HIS A 315 28.33 -10.35 -27.11
C HIS A 315 27.66 -8.96 -27.10
N GLY A 316 28.33 -7.92 -26.61
CA GLY A 316 27.80 -6.56 -26.61
C GLY A 316 26.60 -6.37 -25.68
N VAL A 317 26.46 -7.22 -24.65
CA VAL A 317 25.40 -7.11 -23.64
C VAL A 317 25.60 -5.82 -22.84
N ARG A 318 24.56 -4.99 -22.79
CA ARG A 318 24.51 -3.77 -21.98
C ARG A 318 23.36 -3.82 -21.01
N LEU A 319 23.63 -3.53 -19.75
CA LEU A 319 22.63 -3.35 -18.71
C LEU A 319 22.40 -1.85 -18.50
N GLU A 320 21.19 -1.40 -18.74
CA GLU A 320 20.78 0.00 -18.52
C GLU A 320 19.81 0.04 -17.36
N LEU A 321 20.11 0.87 -16.35
CA LEU A 321 19.25 1.06 -15.21
C LEU A 321 17.92 1.68 -15.65
N GLN A 322 16.81 1.01 -15.34
CA GLN A 322 15.47 1.47 -15.65
C GLN A 322 14.81 2.14 -14.45
N HIS A 323 14.90 1.49 -13.30
CA HIS A 323 14.27 1.96 -12.07
C HIS A 323 15.13 1.62 -10.87
N ASP A 324 15.27 2.58 -9.98
CA ASP A 324 15.91 2.41 -8.68
C ASP A 324 15.00 2.96 -7.57
N SER A 325 14.37 2.05 -6.85
CA SER A 325 13.51 2.42 -5.73
C SER A 325 14.26 3.11 -4.58
N SER A 326 15.59 3.00 -4.53
CA SER A 326 16.41 3.65 -3.51
C SER A 326 16.62 5.14 -3.76
N GLU A 327 16.59 5.59 -5.02
CA GLU A 327 16.77 7.03 -5.36
C GLU A 327 15.61 7.87 -4.86
N ASP A 328 14.36 7.40 -5.06
CA ASP A 328 13.16 8.08 -4.56
C ASP A 328 13.20 8.19 -3.04
N GLN A 329 13.60 7.10 -2.37
CA GLN A 329 13.70 7.06 -0.91
C GLN A 329 14.83 7.95 -0.38
N GLN A 330 15.97 7.92 -1.02
CA GLN A 330 17.09 8.80 -0.66
C GLN A 330 16.70 10.27 -0.85
N GLY A 331 16.04 10.60 -1.96
CA GLY A 331 15.53 11.94 -2.22
C GLY A 331 14.55 12.43 -1.15
N GLU A 332 13.63 11.57 -0.68
CA GLU A 332 12.72 11.91 0.42
C GLU A 332 13.45 12.09 1.75
N LEU A 333 14.39 11.22 2.08
CA LEU A 333 15.20 11.33 3.30
C LEU A 333 16.06 12.60 3.31
N ASP A 334 16.73 12.90 2.20
CA ASP A 334 17.55 14.10 2.05
C ASP A 334 16.73 15.39 2.18
N ARG A 335 15.53 15.42 1.60
CA ARG A 335 14.57 16.52 1.78
C ARG A 335 14.18 16.70 3.24
N LEU A 336 13.86 15.61 3.96
CA LEU A 336 13.49 15.66 5.36
C LEU A 336 14.66 16.07 6.27
N ILE A 337 15.86 15.57 6.01
CA ILE A 337 17.07 15.99 6.76
C ILE A 337 17.31 17.48 6.52
N THR A 338 17.22 17.94 5.28
CA THR A 338 17.37 19.35 4.94
C THR A 338 16.34 20.22 5.64
N ARG A 339 15.05 19.79 5.66
CA ARG A 339 13.98 20.49 6.39
C ARG A 339 14.23 20.51 7.90
N SER A 340 14.73 19.42 8.48
CA SER A 340 15.08 19.35 9.90
C SER A 340 16.21 20.31 10.25
N LEU A 341 17.24 20.40 9.40
CA LEU A 341 18.34 21.33 9.57
C LEU A 341 17.89 22.80 9.37
N MET A 342 17.04 23.06 8.38
CA MET A 342 16.43 24.38 8.20
C MET A 342 15.57 24.79 9.39
N SER A 343 14.75 23.88 9.90
CA SER A 343 13.94 24.08 11.10
C SER A 343 14.81 24.45 12.30
N LEU A 344 15.88 23.70 12.53
CA LEU A 344 16.86 23.97 13.58
C LEU A 344 17.53 25.35 13.43
N ALA A 345 17.96 25.68 12.20
CA ALA A 345 18.60 26.97 11.91
C ALA A 345 17.65 28.13 12.14
N ILE A 346 16.42 28.08 11.58
CA ILE A 346 15.38 29.10 11.76
C ILE A 346 15.10 29.32 13.24
N LEU A 347 15.03 28.23 14.01
CA LEU A 347 14.72 28.25 15.42
C LEU A 347 15.85 28.90 16.25
N LEU A 348 17.11 28.59 15.97
CA LEU A 348 18.26 29.23 16.62
C LEU A 348 18.38 30.73 16.28
N VAL A 349 18.13 31.09 15.02
CA VAL A 349 18.06 32.47 14.56
C VAL A 349 16.93 33.24 15.27
N PHE A 350 15.75 32.62 15.39
CA PHE A 350 14.61 33.18 16.12
C PHE A 350 14.93 33.44 17.59
N VAL A 351 15.54 32.45 18.28
CA VAL A 351 15.96 32.59 19.69
C VAL A 351 16.95 33.76 19.85
N PHE A 352 17.92 33.88 18.91
CA PHE A 352 18.86 35.00 18.88
C PHE A 352 18.20 36.36 18.66
N ALA A 353 17.24 36.43 17.72
CA ALA A 353 16.52 37.66 17.40
C ALA A 353 15.68 38.18 18.56
N VAL A 354 15.07 37.29 19.33
CA VAL A 354 14.21 37.67 20.48
C VAL A 354 15.06 38.05 21.70
N ARG A 355 16.11 37.30 21.96
CA ARG A 355 17.06 37.60 23.05
C ARG A 355 18.48 37.64 22.51
N PRO A 356 18.95 38.81 22.04
CA PRO A 356 20.30 38.97 21.52
C PRO A 356 21.31 38.79 22.66
N GLY A 357 21.90 37.61 22.70
CA GLY A 357 22.91 37.21 23.70
C GLY A 357 23.42 35.81 23.46
N TRP A 358 24.67 35.69 23.05
CA TRP A 358 25.31 34.40 22.75
C TRP A 358 25.20 33.38 23.89
N LYS A 359 25.19 33.84 25.16
CA LYS A 359 25.05 32.95 26.33
C LYS A 359 23.65 32.27 26.33
N TYR A 360 22.60 33.01 26.01
CA TYR A 360 21.24 32.46 25.99
C TYR A 360 21.07 31.43 24.85
N VAL A 361 21.53 31.79 23.65
CA VAL A 361 21.51 30.89 22.51
C VAL A 361 22.34 29.64 22.74
N SER A 362 23.53 29.76 23.33
CA SER A 362 24.36 28.60 23.69
C SER A 362 23.67 27.68 24.69
N ILE A 363 22.97 28.22 25.70
CA ILE A 363 22.21 27.40 26.67
C ILE A 363 21.15 26.61 25.94
N VAL A 364 20.37 27.26 25.04
CA VAL A 364 19.32 26.58 24.28
C VAL A 364 19.88 25.55 23.31
N ALA A 365 20.95 25.88 22.58
CA ALA A 365 21.59 24.97 21.62
C ALA A 365 22.19 23.73 22.31
N VAL A 366 22.91 23.90 23.42
CA VAL A 366 23.47 22.79 24.18
C VAL A 366 22.35 21.93 24.79
N THR A 367 21.30 22.56 25.31
CA THR A 367 20.15 21.82 25.87
C THR A 367 19.50 20.97 24.80
N LEU A 368 19.27 21.51 23.59
CA LEU A 368 18.70 20.79 22.46
C LEU A 368 19.60 19.63 22.03
N ALA A 369 20.90 19.84 21.92
CA ALA A 369 21.86 18.79 21.58
C ALA A 369 21.86 17.64 22.61
N VAL A 370 21.80 17.96 23.89
CA VAL A 370 21.67 16.93 24.95
C VAL A 370 20.33 16.19 24.86
N CYS A 371 19.25 16.89 24.60
CA CYS A 371 17.94 16.25 24.41
C CYS A 371 17.95 15.26 23.22
N LEU A 372 18.48 15.67 22.07
CA LEU A 372 18.56 14.82 20.89
C LEU A 372 19.48 13.61 21.11
N ALA A 373 20.63 13.79 21.75
CA ALA A 373 21.56 12.71 22.06
C ALA A 373 20.91 11.68 23.03
N LEU A 374 20.23 12.17 24.06
CA LEU A 374 19.55 11.29 25.02
C LEU A 374 18.34 10.57 24.34
N ALA A 375 17.63 11.24 23.47
CA ALA A 375 16.57 10.64 22.67
C ALA A 375 17.11 9.55 21.72
N ALA A 376 18.26 9.76 21.09
CA ALA A 376 18.92 8.76 20.25
C ALA A 376 19.28 7.49 21.03
N ILE A 377 19.71 7.61 22.27
CA ILE A 377 19.91 6.45 23.18
C ILE A 377 18.59 5.69 23.36
N CYS A 378 17.49 6.42 23.61
CA CYS A 378 16.18 5.80 23.76
C CYS A 378 15.71 5.12 22.46
N TYR A 379 15.92 5.73 21.30
CA TYR A 379 15.57 5.13 20.02
C TYR A 379 16.30 3.80 19.79
N TYR A 380 17.59 3.76 20.11
CA TYR A 380 18.38 2.54 20.03
C TYR A 380 17.88 1.45 21.01
N LEU A 381 17.61 1.83 22.27
CA LEU A 381 17.12 0.89 23.30
C LEU A 381 15.74 0.31 22.99
N PHE A 382 14.83 1.12 22.45
CA PHE A 382 13.49 0.68 22.05
C PHE A 382 13.43 0.11 20.63
N ASN A 383 14.57 -0.01 19.96
CA ASN A 383 14.68 -0.54 18.60
C ASN A 383 13.72 0.15 17.62
N LEU A 384 13.64 1.49 17.70
CA LEU A 384 12.85 2.31 16.80
C LEU A 384 13.59 2.51 15.48
N ARG A 385 12.88 2.40 14.35
CA ARG A 385 13.46 2.64 13.04
C ARG A 385 13.27 4.09 12.61
N LEU A 386 14.32 4.66 12.03
CA LEU A 386 14.24 5.98 11.43
C LEU A 386 13.74 5.86 9.98
N HIS A 387 12.52 6.29 9.74
CA HIS A 387 11.91 6.39 8.43
C HIS A 387 11.30 7.79 8.24
N VAL A 388 10.68 8.04 7.09
CA VAL A 388 10.11 9.34 6.72
C VAL A 388 9.26 9.97 7.85
N PHE A 389 8.32 9.22 8.42
CA PHE A 389 7.47 9.71 9.52
C PHE A 389 8.24 9.91 10.83
N SER A 390 9.23 9.07 11.11
CA SER A 390 10.10 9.16 12.29
C SER A 390 10.93 10.44 12.30
N ILE A 391 11.58 10.76 11.17
CA ILE A 391 12.42 11.97 11.02
C ILE A 391 11.56 13.23 11.10
N ALA A 392 10.38 13.21 10.53
CA ALA A 392 9.44 14.30 10.66
C ALA A 392 8.96 14.48 12.10
N GLY A 393 8.75 13.40 12.85
CA GLY A 393 8.47 13.44 14.29
C GLY A 393 9.59 14.11 15.10
N ILE A 394 10.84 13.83 14.76
CA ILE A 394 12.01 14.52 15.33
C ILE A 394 11.92 16.02 15.04
N THR A 395 11.66 16.40 13.78
CA THR A 395 11.59 17.81 13.34
C THR A 395 10.48 18.58 14.07
N VAL A 396 9.29 18.01 14.16
CA VAL A 396 8.15 18.59 14.90
C VAL A 396 8.51 18.74 16.38
N SER A 397 9.17 17.74 16.96
CA SER A 397 9.55 17.76 18.38
C SER A 397 10.63 18.78 18.71
N LEU A 398 11.45 19.27 17.76
CA LEU A 398 12.45 20.33 18.00
C LEU A 398 11.81 21.59 18.59
N GLY A 399 10.67 22.02 18.01
CA GLY A 399 9.92 23.15 18.55
C GLY A 399 9.39 22.90 19.96
N LEU A 400 8.86 21.69 20.20
CA LEU A 400 8.29 21.31 21.49
C LEU A 400 9.33 21.13 22.60
N ILE A 401 10.52 20.60 22.28
CA ILE A 401 11.65 20.46 23.22
C ILE A 401 12.10 21.83 23.73
N ILE A 402 12.16 22.80 22.83
CA ILE A 402 12.60 24.14 23.17
C ILE A 402 11.59 24.84 24.08
N ASP A 403 10.29 24.60 23.96
CA ASP A 403 9.25 25.18 24.79
C ASP A 403 9.51 24.93 26.28
N ALA A 404 9.71 23.66 26.65
CA ALA A 404 10.02 23.30 28.04
C ALA A 404 11.31 23.98 28.56
N SER A 405 12.31 24.05 27.68
CA SER A 405 13.63 24.64 28.00
C SER A 405 13.57 26.14 28.18
N ILE A 406 12.88 26.87 27.29
CA ILE A 406 12.67 28.33 27.39
C ILE A 406 11.95 28.71 28.68
N VAL A 407 10.84 28.00 28.97
CA VAL A 407 10.06 28.28 30.20
C VAL A 407 10.87 28.06 31.45
N MET A 408 11.70 26.99 31.48
CA MET A 408 12.59 26.71 32.61
C MET A 408 13.73 27.72 32.72
N ILE A 409 14.41 28.08 31.62
CA ILE A 409 15.49 29.07 31.59
C ILE A 409 15.00 30.42 32.08
N ASP A 410 13.85 30.90 31.59
CA ASP A 410 13.29 32.17 31.96
C ASP A 410 12.87 32.20 33.44
N HIS A 411 12.20 31.17 33.91
CA HIS A 411 11.80 31.07 35.31
C HIS A 411 13.04 30.97 36.24
N TYR A 412 13.95 30.05 35.94
CA TYR A 412 15.14 29.83 36.82
C TYR A 412 16.14 30.99 36.81
N SER A 413 16.30 31.67 35.67
CA SER A 413 17.17 32.88 35.63
C SER A 413 16.65 34.02 36.49
N TYR A 414 15.32 34.08 36.76
CA TYR A 414 14.70 35.11 37.55
C TYR A 414 14.50 34.71 39.02
N TYR A 415 13.85 33.56 39.28
CA TYR A 415 13.44 33.15 40.62
C TYR A 415 14.46 32.26 41.35
N ARG A 416 15.31 31.58 40.62
CA ARG A 416 16.31 30.59 41.15
C ARG A 416 15.63 29.42 41.87
N ASP A 417 14.39 29.14 41.58
CA ASP A 417 13.64 27.98 42.06
C ASP A 417 13.15 27.08 40.93
N ARG A 418 12.71 25.88 41.27
CA ARG A 418 12.19 24.89 40.27
C ARG A 418 10.69 24.72 40.34
N LYS A 419 9.95 25.64 40.96
CA LYS A 419 8.47 25.49 41.16
C LYS A 419 7.67 25.42 39.88
N VAL A 420 8.20 25.95 38.77
CA VAL A 420 7.56 25.86 37.46
C VAL A 420 7.49 24.43 36.91
N PHE A 421 8.21 23.46 37.51
CA PHE A 421 8.23 22.07 37.10
C PHE A 421 6.84 21.47 36.96
N ILE A 422 5.94 21.69 37.92
CA ILE A 422 4.57 21.14 37.88
C ILE A 422 3.81 21.62 36.66
N ALA A 423 3.95 22.91 36.31
CA ALA A 423 3.28 23.45 35.13
C ALA A 423 3.85 22.92 33.82
N ILE A 424 5.18 22.73 33.74
CA ILE A 424 5.85 22.10 32.58
C ILE A 424 5.44 20.63 32.46
N LEU A 425 5.44 19.89 33.55
CA LEU A 425 5.02 18.49 33.61
C LEU A 425 3.57 18.33 33.10
N ALA A 426 2.67 19.16 33.61
CA ALA A 426 1.26 19.12 33.21
C ALA A 426 1.06 19.42 31.71
N ALA A 427 1.73 20.46 31.21
CA ALA A 427 1.68 20.82 29.80
C ALA A 427 2.22 19.70 28.90
N LEU A 428 3.31 19.05 29.28
CA LEU A 428 3.88 17.92 28.54
C LEU A 428 3.01 16.67 28.63
N LEU A 429 2.44 16.36 29.80
CA LEU A 429 1.54 15.21 29.99
C LEU A 429 0.26 15.35 29.16
N THR A 430 -0.30 16.55 28.98
CA THR A 430 -1.46 16.76 28.12
C THR A 430 -1.11 16.47 26.66
N THR A 431 0.05 16.90 26.18
CA THR A 431 0.52 16.62 24.81
C THR A 431 0.85 15.13 24.61
N ILE A 432 1.53 14.50 25.58
CA ILE A 432 1.80 13.06 25.55
C ILE A 432 0.48 12.26 25.57
N GLY A 433 -0.47 12.65 26.42
CA GLY A 433 -1.76 11.99 26.56
C GLY A 433 -2.56 12.01 25.26
N THR A 434 -2.54 13.14 24.51
CA THR A 434 -3.22 13.20 23.20
C THR A 434 -2.52 12.35 22.14
N LEU A 435 -1.19 12.27 22.17
CA LEU A 435 -0.45 11.42 21.21
C LEU A 435 -0.67 9.92 21.46
N VAL A 436 -0.89 9.51 22.71
CA VAL A 436 -1.23 8.11 23.03
C VAL A 436 -2.55 7.69 22.36
N VAL A 437 -3.46 8.63 22.07
CA VAL A 437 -4.70 8.34 21.33
C VAL A 437 -4.43 7.80 19.92
N ILE A 438 -3.30 8.14 19.30
CA ILE A 438 -2.91 7.60 17.98
C ILE A 438 -2.78 6.06 18.04
N LEU A 439 -2.43 5.49 19.19
CA LEU A 439 -2.35 4.03 19.36
C LEU A 439 -3.71 3.33 19.26
N PHE A 440 -4.80 4.07 19.38
CA PHE A 440 -6.19 3.60 19.22
C PHE A 440 -6.79 4.00 17.86
N ALA A 441 -6.00 4.59 16.98
CA ALA A 441 -6.44 4.97 15.64
C ALA A 441 -6.75 3.74 14.78
N PRO A 442 -7.59 3.88 13.73
CA PRO A 442 -7.80 2.84 12.74
C PRO A 442 -6.47 2.33 12.18
N GLU A 443 -6.42 1.04 11.86
CA GLU A 443 -5.16 0.33 11.55
C GLU A 443 -4.28 1.00 10.49
N GLY A 444 -4.88 1.65 9.47
CA GLY A 444 -4.12 2.39 8.46
C GLY A 444 -3.33 3.54 9.03
N LEU A 445 -4.03 4.42 9.75
CA LEU A 445 -3.44 5.61 10.36
C LEU A 445 -2.49 5.26 11.51
N GLN A 446 -2.85 4.25 12.31
CA GLN A 446 -2.01 3.76 13.40
C GLN A 446 -0.64 3.29 12.88
N HIS A 447 -0.63 2.54 11.77
CA HIS A 447 0.59 2.00 11.20
C HIS A 447 1.59 3.09 10.80
N ASP A 448 1.12 4.13 10.13
CA ASP A 448 1.96 5.19 9.61
C ASP A 448 2.45 6.13 10.74
N LEU A 449 1.60 6.37 11.75
CA LEU A 449 1.86 7.33 12.80
C LEU A 449 2.37 6.74 14.12
N TYR A 450 2.49 5.42 14.22
CA TYR A 450 2.94 4.76 15.45
C TYR A 450 4.33 5.22 15.88
N ASP A 451 5.31 5.10 15.00
CA ASP A 451 6.69 5.51 15.29
C ASP A 451 6.81 7.03 15.43
N PHE A 452 6.04 7.81 14.66
CA PHE A 452 5.92 9.26 14.80
C PHE A 452 5.48 9.67 16.22
N ALA A 453 4.41 9.04 16.73
CA ALA A 453 3.90 9.33 18.05
C ALA A 453 4.91 8.94 19.15
N TRP A 454 5.50 7.76 19.07
CA TRP A 454 6.51 7.29 20.03
C TRP A 454 7.74 8.19 20.06
N ILE A 455 8.23 8.65 18.92
CA ILE A 455 9.37 9.56 18.84
C ILE A 455 9.07 10.89 19.55
N ILE A 456 7.91 11.47 19.32
CA ILE A 456 7.53 12.71 19.99
C ILE A 456 7.36 12.48 21.49
N ILE A 457 6.73 11.39 21.92
CA ILE A 457 6.58 11.04 23.34
C ILE A 457 7.93 10.90 24.02
N ILE A 458 8.88 10.19 23.42
CA ILE A 458 10.25 10.05 23.95
C ILE A 458 10.92 11.40 24.02
N ASN A 459 10.87 12.20 22.96
CA ASN A 459 11.48 13.53 22.90
C ASN A 459 10.94 14.47 23.98
N LEU A 460 9.63 14.48 24.19
CA LEU A 460 9.01 15.31 25.24
C LEU A 460 9.37 14.83 26.64
N THR A 461 9.43 13.51 26.85
CA THR A 461 9.84 12.94 28.15
C THR A 461 11.28 13.28 28.47
N VAL A 462 12.17 13.13 27.48
CA VAL A 462 13.58 13.53 27.58
C VAL A 462 13.74 15.03 27.82
N ALA A 463 12.97 15.85 27.10
CA ALA A 463 12.96 17.31 27.26
C ALA A 463 12.58 17.72 28.68
N LEU A 464 11.60 17.06 29.28
CA LEU A 464 11.22 17.29 30.68
C LEU A 464 12.38 16.99 31.64
N LEU A 465 13.01 15.83 31.49
CA LEU A 465 14.14 15.42 32.34
C LEU A 465 15.32 16.42 32.25
N VAL A 466 15.66 16.81 31.02
CA VAL A 466 16.73 17.74 30.73
C VAL A 466 16.41 19.15 31.24
N ALA A 467 15.16 19.63 31.04
CA ALA A 467 14.74 20.94 31.53
C ALA A 467 14.80 21.05 33.04
N VAL A 468 14.50 20.01 33.79
CA VAL A 468 14.47 20.03 35.26
C VAL A 468 15.83 19.80 35.88
N ALA A 469 16.64 18.89 35.32
CA ALA A 469 17.94 18.51 35.90
C ALA A 469 19.11 19.33 35.32
N PHE A 470 19.18 19.40 33.97
CA PHE A 470 20.34 19.93 33.28
C PHE A 470 20.30 21.46 33.12
N VAL A 471 19.13 22.01 32.72
CA VAL A 471 19.03 23.46 32.47
C VAL A 471 19.40 24.31 33.68
N PRO A 472 18.93 24.07 34.92
CA PRO A 472 19.37 24.82 36.08
C PRO A 472 20.87 24.77 36.33
N ALA A 473 21.49 23.56 36.18
CA ALA A 473 22.93 23.38 36.36
C ALA A 473 23.74 24.15 35.31
N LEU A 474 23.25 24.19 34.06
CA LEU A 474 23.89 24.93 32.96
C LEU A 474 23.78 26.46 33.15
N VAL A 475 22.63 26.95 33.56
CA VAL A 475 22.36 28.37 33.84
C VAL A 475 23.27 28.86 34.99
N ASP A 476 23.45 28.05 36.03
CA ASP A 476 24.36 28.37 37.15
C ASP A 476 25.81 28.36 36.74
N SER A 477 26.26 27.37 35.96
CA SER A 477 27.65 27.27 35.46
C SER A 477 28.04 28.45 34.57
N LEU A 478 27.16 28.87 33.66
CA LEU A 478 27.42 30.03 32.79
C LEU A 478 27.16 31.38 33.47
N ARG A 479 26.81 31.36 34.77
CA ARG A 479 26.48 32.55 35.58
C ARG A 479 25.53 33.48 34.86
N PHE A 480 24.51 32.90 34.18
CA PHE A 480 23.52 33.65 33.45
C PHE A 480 22.49 34.26 34.43
N ARG A 481 22.43 35.57 34.52
CA ARG A 481 21.46 36.35 35.29
C ARG A 481 20.70 37.26 34.34
N SER A 482 19.40 37.25 34.42
CA SER A 482 18.58 38.28 33.75
C SER A 482 18.82 39.63 34.44
N ASN A 483 19.61 40.50 33.83
CA ASN A 483 19.88 41.84 34.37
C ASN A 483 18.60 42.67 34.35
N ARG A 484 18.02 42.92 35.53
CA ARG A 484 17.12 44.05 35.72
C ARG A 484 17.95 45.33 35.74
N SER A 485 18.19 45.92 34.61
CA SER A 485 18.70 47.30 34.52
C SER A 485 17.64 48.24 35.05
N THR A 486 17.86 48.79 36.22
CA THR A 486 16.90 49.63 36.95
C THR A 486 16.87 51.07 36.50
N ARG A 487 17.40 51.48 35.35
CA ARG A 487 17.61 52.91 35.09
C ARG A 487 17.14 53.51 33.78
N THR A 488 16.61 52.82 32.87
CA THR A 488 15.94 53.48 31.71
C THR A 488 14.70 52.69 31.27
N VAL A 489 13.52 53.33 31.36
CA VAL A 489 12.28 52.78 30.83
C VAL A 489 12.42 52.69 29.33
N SER A 490 12.78 51.53 28.84
CA SER A 490 12.92 51.26 27.42
C SER A 490 11.61 51.51 26.68
N SER A 491 11.69 51.91 25.41
CA SER A 491 10.48 52.08 24.53
C SER A 491 9.61 50.83 24.54
N ARG A 492 10.21 49.66 24.69
CA ARG A 492 9.55 48.36 24.83
C ARG A 492 8.75 48.25 26.12
N GLN A 493 9.23 48.78 27.24
CA GLN A 493 8.47 48.79 28.51
C GLN A 493 7.31 49.78 28.47
N ARG A 494 7.47 50.95 27.81
CA ARG A 494 6.35 51.89 27.57
C ARG A 494 5.26 51.30 26.66
N PHE A 495 5.65 50.60 25.63
CA PHE A 495 4.72 49.88 24.74
C PHE A 495 3.97 48.82 25.52
N MET A 496 4.65 47.95 26.26
CA MET A 496 4.03 46.92 27.11
C MET A 496 3.11 47.51 28.19
N ALA A 497 3.49 48.62 28.82
CA ALA A 497 2.63 49.32 29.79
C ALA A 497 1.36 49.90 29.15
N ARG A 498 1.47 50.45 27.93
CA ARG A 498 0.28 50.91 27.18
C ARG A 498 -0.64 49.76 26.83
N TRP A 499 -0.10 48.63 26.33
CA TRP A 499 -0.88 47.45 26.06
C TRP A 499 -1.51 46.85 27.32
N ALA A 500 -0.80 46.77 28.42
CA ALA A 500 -1.34 46.34 29.71
C ALA A 500 -2.50 47.28 30.19
N GLY A 501 -2.36 48.58 29.95
CA GLY A 501 -3.40 49.55 30.27
C GLY A 501 -4.65 49.39 29.39
N LEU A 502 -4.47 49.18 28.07
CA LEU A 502 -5.58 48.89 27.15
C LEU A 502 -6.22 47.55 27.50
N TYR A 503 -5.41 46.55 27.78
CA TYR A 503 -5.88 45.23 28.17
C TYR A 503 -6.64 45.22 29.49
N PHE A 504 -6.20 46.03 30.48
CA PHE A 504 -6.93 46.24 31.71
C PHE A 504 -8.29 46.93 31.48
N ARG A 505 -8.35 47.94 30.59
CA ARG A 505 -9.61 48.55 30.18
C ARG A 505 -10.53 47.50 29.53
N TYR A 506 -10.01 46.67 28.65
CA TYR A 506 -10.78 45.56 28.04
C TYR A 506 -11.34 44.61 29.11
N LEU A 507 -10.51 44.21 30.06
CA LEU A 507 -10.90 43.31 31.16
C LEU A 507 -11.92 43.99 32.10
N SER A 508 -11.90 45.30 32.28
CA SER A 508 -12.79 46.03 33.17
C SER A 508 -14.12 46.44 32.51
N LEU A 509 -14.26 46.35 31.19
CA LEU A 509 -15.49 46.72 30.46
C LEU A 509 -16.76 46.12 31.07
N PRO A 510 -16.84 44.85 31.45
CA PRO A 510 -18.07 44.29 32.02
C PRO A 510 -18.41 44.78 33.43
N ASN A 511 -17.49 45.46 34.13
CA ASN A 511 -17.76 45.97 35.46
C ASN A 511 -18.81 47.09 35.47
N ASN A 512 -18.86 47.86 34.37
CA ASN A 512 -19.78 48.95 34.19
C ASN A 512 -21.18 48.55 33.74
N TRP A 513 -21.41 47.23 33.52
CA TRP A 513 -22.69 46.72 33.05
C TRP A 513 -23.57 46.26 34.20
N THR A 514 -24.89 46.49 34.09
CA THR A 514 -25.89 45.94 35.01
C THR A 514 -25.94 44.45 34.88
N ARG A 515 -26.37 43.74 35.93
CA ARG A 515 -26.38 42.26 35.95
C ARG A 515 -27.13 41.65 34.76
N SER A 516 -28.29 42.23 34.39
CA SER A 516 -29.09 41.81 33.24
C SER A 516 -28.37 42.03 31.91
N LYS A 517 -27.73 43.19 31.69
CA LYS A 517 -26.95 43.44 30.48
C LYS A 517 -25.77 42.48 30.35
N ARG A 518 -25.09 42.16 31.44
CA ARG A 518 -24.01 41.14 31.43
C ARG A 518 -24.50 39.80 30.94
N VAL A 519 -25.57 39.26 31.52
CA VAL A 519 -26.14 37.97 31.15
C VAL A 519 -26.52 37.95 29.67
N VAL A 520 -27.22 38.97 29.18
CA VAL A 520 -27.66 39.05 27.79
C VAL A 520 -26.46 39.09 26.83
N ILE A 521 -25.45 39.94 27.11
CA ILE A 521 -24.27 40.05 26.25
C ILE A 521 -23.44 38.76 26.26
N TYR A 522 -23.24 38.13 27.42
CA TYR A 522 -22.54 36.89 27.50
C TYR A 522 -23.29 35.74 26.81
N SER A 523 -24.62 35.65 26.96
CA SER A 523 -25.42 34.66 26.24
C SER A 523 -25.36 34.86 24.72
N LEU A 524 -25.42 36.13 24.27
CA LEU A 524 -25.32 36.44 22.85
C LEU A 524 -23.94 36.09 22.28
N LEU A 525 -22.86 36.46 22.98
CA LEU A 525 -21.51 36.11 22.60
C LEU A 525 -21.28 34.61 22.57
N PHE A 526 -21.81 33.88 23.54
CA PHE A 526 -21.75 32.41 23.59
C PHE A 526 -22.50 31.79 22.41
N LEU A 527 -23.67 32.32 22.07
CA LEU A 527 -24.47 31.82 20.96
C LEU A 527 -23.79 32.09 19.62
N ILE A 528 -23.19 33.29 19.43
CA ILE A 528 -22.37 33.61 18.24
C ILE A 528 -21.13 32.70 18.18
N TYR A 529 -20.51 32.45 19.31
CA TYR A 529 -19.32 31.62 19.40
C TYR A 529 -19.59 30.17 19.01
N ILE A 530 -20.62 29.55 19.59
CA ILE A 530 -21.03 28.18 19.26
C ILE A 530 -21.65 28.11 17.86
N GLY A 531 -22.45 29.10 17.48
CA GLY A 531 -23.01 29.19 16.13
C GLY A 531 -21.94 29.32 15.06
N GLY A 532 -20.90 30.12 15.33
CA GLY A 532 -19.71 30.23 14.46
C GLY A 532 -18.95 28.90 14.31
N PHE A 533 -18.77 28.17 15.42
CA PHE A 533 -18.19 26.84 15.39
C PHE A 533 -19.06 25.84 14.60
N GLY A 534 -20.36 25.77 14.87
CA GLY A 534 -21.27 24.87 14.14
C GLY A 534 -21.36 25.22 12.65
N GLY A 535 -21.39 26.52 12.32
CA GLY A 535 -21.37 27.00 10.92
C GLY A 535 -20.07 26.64 10.20
N SER A 536 -18.93 26.83 10.85
CA SER A 536 -17.63 26.45 10.27
C SER A 536 -17.49 24.95 10.09
N ALA A 537 -17.96 24.15 11.04
CA ALA A 537 -17.96 22.70 10.96
C ALA A 537 -18.88 22.20 9.81
N TYR A 538 -20.05 22.82 9.63
CA TYR A 538 -20.95 22.50 8.51
C TYR A 538 -20.33 22.85 7.16
N LEU A 539 -19.73 24.03 7.02
CA LEU A 539 -19.02 24.43 5.79
C LEU A 539 -17.85 23.49 5.48
N PHE A 540 -17.10 23.16 6.50
CA PHE A 540 -15.97 22.22 6.39
C PHE A 540 -16.42 20.81 5.99
N SER A 541 -17.48 20.28 6.61
CA SER A 541 -18.06 18.97 6.25
C SER A 541 -18.46 18.91 4.78
N ASN A 542 -19.10 19.97 4.27
CA ASN A 542 -19.48 20.05 2.87
C ASN A 542 -18.27 20.20 1.92
N SER A 543 -17.15 20.77 2.40
CA SER A 543 -15.94 20.89 1.59
C SER A 543 -15.12 19.61 1.53
N LEU A 544 -15.22 18.75 2.54
CA LEU A 544 -14.53 17.44 2.54
C LEU A 544 -14.96 16.58 1.35
N ASP A 545 -16.24 16.65 0.96
CA ASP A 545 -16.79 15.88 -0.15
C ASP A 545 -16.39 16.44 -1.53
N SER A 546 -15.98 17.70 -1.61
CA SER A 546 -15.67 18.38 -2.87
C SER A 546 -14.17 18.66 -3.08
N ALA A 547 -13.37 18.58 -2.02
CA ALA A 547 -11.95 18.80 -2.11
C ALA A 547 -11.25 17.53 -2.61
N SER A 548 -10.91 17.52 -3.89
CA SER A 548 -9.95 16.54 -4.43
C SER A 548 -8.53 17.09 -4.21
N TRP A 549 -7.62 16.21 -3.79
CA TRP A 549 -6.20 16.54 -3.87
C TRP A 549 -5.89 16.99 -5.31
N PRO A 550 -5.12 18.08 -5.50
CA PRO A 550 -4.43 18.22 -6.76
C PRO A 550 -3.75 16.87 -6.95
N ARG A 551 -4.15 16.12 -7.99
CA ARG A 551 -3.37 14.93 -8.35
C ARG A 551 -1.93 15.43 -8.38
N GLU A 552 -1.01 14.70 -7.71
CA GLU A 552 0.39 14.82 -8.10
C GLU A 552 0.34 15.02 -9.59
N GLU A 553 1.05 16.01 -10.12
CA GLU A 553 1.33 16.04 -11.54
C GLU A 553 2.14 14.76 -11.81
N GLU A 554 1.44 13.60 -11.74
CA GLU A 554 1.92 12.39 -12.37
C GLU A 554 2.26 12.87 -13.76
N GLU A 555 3.53 12.85 -14.10
CA GLU A 555 3.99 13.19 -15.44
C GLU A 555 2.96 12.66 -16.39
N MET A 556 2.28 13.56 -17.12
CA MET A 556 1.19 13.19 -18.01
C MET A 556 1.66 12.07 -18.93
N LYS A 557 1.14 10.86 -18.72
CA LYS A 557 1.52 9.64 -19.46
C LYS A 557 0.32 9.18 -20.26
N LEU A 558 0.53 8.88 -21.52
CA LEU A 558 -0.51 8.25 -22.32
C LEU A 558 -0.40 6.74 -22.14
N ASN A 559 -1.43 6.15 -21.56
CA ASN A 559 -1.55 4.71 -21.45
C ASN A 559 -2.52 4.21 -22.52
N ILE A 560 -2.06 3.26 -23.31
CA ILE A 560 -2.84 2.63 -24.37
C ILE A 560 -3.01 1.17 -23.98
N ARG A 561 -4.24 0.71 -23.86
CA ARG A 561 -4.56 -0.68 -23.56
C ARG A 561 -5.19 -1.34 -24.78
N ALA A 562 -4.75 -2.53 -25.07
CA ALA A 562 -5.34 -3.37 -26.13
C ALA A 562 -5.76 -4.72 -25.55
N GLN A 563 -6.89 -5.24 -26.03
CA GLN A 563 -7.42 -6.55 -25.66
C GLN A 563 -7.87 -7.28 -26.92
N MET A 564 -7.37 -8.50 -27.11
CA MET A 564 -7.87 -9.35 -28.19
C MET A 564 -9.23 -9.97 -27.80
N PRO A 565 -10.12 -10.21 -28.77
CA PRO A 565 -11.25 -11.10 -28.56
C PRO A 565 -10.77 -12.49 -28.11
N LEU A 566 -11.69 -13.24 -27.55
CA LEU A 566 -11.43 -14.59 -27.06
C LEU A 566 -10.80 -15.49 -28.11
N GLY A 567 -9.84 -16.34 -27.66
CA GLY A 567 -9.04 -17.17 -28.54
C GLY A 567 -7.91 -16.46 -29.27
N GLY A 568 -7.78 -15.14 -29.12
CA GLY A 568 -6.64 -14.39 -29.65
C GLY A 568 -5.34 -14.72 -28.93
N THR A 569 -4.25 -14.89 -29.68
CA THR A 569 -2.93 -15.21 -29.14
C THR A 569 -2.09 -13.95 -28.93
N ALA A 570 -1.13 -14.03 -27.99
CA ALA A 570 -0.14 -12.95 -27.78
C ALA A 570 0.59 -12.57 -29.08
N THR A 571 0.85 -13.55 -29.95
CA THR A 571 1.51 -13.33 -31.25
C THR A 571 0.67 -12.49 -32.20
N GLN A 572 -0.65 -12.76 -32.26
CA GLN A 572 -1.61 -11.99 -33.09
C GLN A 572 -1.74 -10.55 -32.56
N LEU A 573 -1.89 -10.40 -31.22
CA LEU A 573 -1.94 -9.08 -30.60
C LEU A 573 -0.62 -8.30 -30.81
N ASN A 574 0.50 -8.98 -30.66
CA ASN A 574 1.81 -8.42 -30.89
C ASN A 574 1.97 -7.85 -32.32
N ALA A 575 1.49 -8.56 -33.33
CA ALA A 575 1.50 -8.07 -34.71
C ALA A 575 0.72 -6.74 -34.86
N LYS A 576 -0.44 -6.62 -34.20
CA LYS A 576 -1.25 -5.39 -34.21
C LYS A 576 -0.59 -4.26 -33.41
N VAL A 577 0.01 -4.56 -32.28
CA VAL A 577 0.70 -3.60 -31.44
C VAL A 577 1.91 -3.03 -32.15
N ARG A 578 2.66 -3.83 -32.90
CA ARG A 578 3.81 -3.36 -33.71
C ARG A 578 3.40 -2.29 -34.73
N LEU A 579 2.23 -2.41 -35.37
CA LEU A 579 1.71 -1.40 -36.30
C LEU A 579 1.44 -0.06 -35.62
N LEU A 580 1.09 -0.08 -34.33
CA LEU A 580 0.92 1.14 -33.53
C LEU A 580 2.26 1.73 -33.09
N GLU A 581 3.21 0.89 -32.68
CA GLU A 581 4.56 1.30 -32.28
C GLU A 581 5.30 2.05 -33.38
N GLU A 582 5.13 1.65 -34.66
CA GLU A 582 5.68 2.38 -35.81
C GLU A 582 5.24 3.84 -35.85
N THR A 583 4.06 4.14 -35.36
CA THR A 583 3.54 5.52 -35.25
C THR A 583 4.20 6.28 -34.12
N LEU A 584 4.47 5.60 -32.97
CA LEU A 584 5.07 6.22 -31.78
C LEU A 584 6.57 6.48 -31.95
N VAL A 585 7.30 5.58 -32.62
CA VAL A 585 8.75 5.73 -32.84
C VAL A 585 9.07 7.02 -33.61
N ASN A 586 8.20 7.46 -34.50
CA ASN A 586 8.42 8.65 -35.33
C ASN A 586 7.99 9.96 -34.62
N GLU A 587 7.52 9.92 -33.39
CA GLU A 587 7.00 11.08 -32.67
C GLU A 587 8.06 11.80 -31.85
N LYS A 588 8.40 13.03 -32.23
CA LYS A 588 9.41 13.86 -31.55
C LYS A 588 9.03 14.29 -30.14
N SER A 589 7.75 14.35 -29.85
CA SER A 589 7.21 14.72 -28.53
C SER A 589 7.22 13.54 -27.51
N VAL A 590 7.47 12.32 -28.01
CA VAL A 590 7.61 11.13 -27.17
C VAL A 590 9.05 11.00 -26.73
N ARG A 591 9.28 10.94 -25.42
CA ARG A 591 10.60 10.69 -24.84
C ARG A 591 10.94 9.20 -24.88
N ARG A 592 9.96 8.37 -24.53
CA ARG A 592 10.09 6.92 -24.41
C ARG A 592 8.71 6.28 -24.40
N PHE A 593 8.59 5.10 -24.95
CA PHE A 593 7.40 4.27 -24.73
C PHE A 593 7.80 2.83 -24.40
N GLU A 594 7.01 2.24 -23.51
CA GLU A 594 7.16 0.88 -23.02
C GLU A 594 5.95 0.06 -23.41
N THR A 595 6.19 -1.06 -24.06
CA THR A 595 5.14 -1.97 -24.51
C THR A 595 5.25 -3.29 -23.80
N TRP A 596 4.17 -3.71 -23.18
CA TRP A 596 4.03 -5.02 -22.61
C TRP A 596 2.80 -5.73 -23.20
N VAL A 597 3.02 -6.83 -23.92
CA VAL A 597 1.99 -7.73 -24.43
C VAL A 597 2.01 -9.00 -23.59
N ASN A 598 0.89 -9.40 -23.02
CA ASN A 598 0.80 -10.60 -22.20
C ASN A 598 -0.54 -11.33 -22.47
N GLY A 599 -0.45 -12.56 -22.97
CA GLY A 599 -1.63 -13.31 -23.36
C GLY A 599 -2.46 -12.57 -24.42
N SER A 600 -3.73 -12.32 -24.13
CA SER A 600 -4.67 -11.58 -25.00
C SER A 600 -4.68 -10.07 -24.76
N GLY A 601 -3.89 -9.55 -23.81
CA GLY A 601 -3.87 -8.13 -23.44
C GLY A 601 -2.52 -7.46 -23.71
N ALA A 602 -2.54 -6.17 -23.99
CA ALA A 602 -1.33 -5.33 -24.12
C ALA A 602 -1.52 -3.99 -23.44
N ASN A 603 -0.43 -3.49 -22.87
CA ASN A 603 -0.31 -2.15 -22.31
C ASN A 603 0.87 -1.43 -22.94
N ILE A 604 0.64 -0.21 -23.42
CA ILE A 604 1.69 0.67 -23.92
C ILE A 604 1.65 1.95 -23.09
N THR A 605 2.75 2.26 -22.42
CA THR A 605 2.88 3.48 -21.62
C THR A 605 3.82 4.44 -22.36
N VAL A 606 3.31 5.59 -22.75
CA VAL A 606 4.05 6.63 -23.48
C VAL A 606 4.39 7.77 -22.54
N GLN A 607 5.66 8.07 -22.43
CA GLN A 607 6.21 9.22 -21.68
C GLN A 607 6.58 10.33 -22.65
N PHE A 608 6.20 11.55 -22.32
CA PHE A 608 6.47 12.72 -23.15
C PHE A 608 7.76 13.43 -22.72
N THR A 609 8.33 14.21 -23.64
CA THR A 609 9.46 15.09 -23.30
C THR A 609 8.98 16.22 -22.37
N PRO A 610 9.83 16.71 -21.43
CA PRO A 610 9.43 17.80 -20.51
C PRO A 610 8.91 19.04 -21.24
N GLU A 611 9.43 19.33 -22.42
CA GLU A 611 8.99 20.45 -23.26
C GLU A 611 7.58 20.23 -23.84
N ALA A 612 7.22 18.98 -24.14
CA ALA A 612 5.93 18.64 -24.71
C ALA A 612 4.80 18.63 -23.66
N LEU A 613 5.11 18.37 -22.39
CA LEU A 613 4.11 18.26 -21.31
C LEU A 613 3.28 19.53 -21.12
N HIS A 614 3.88 20.69 -21.35
CA HIS A 614 3.20 21.99 -21.20
C HIS A 614 2.55 22.50 -22.50
N THR A 615 2.47 21.67 -23.53
CA THR A 615 1.91 22.00 -24.86
C THR A 615 0.68 21.13 -25.17
N ALA A 616 0.06 21.37 -26.33
CA ALA A 616 -1.00 20.49 -26.84
C ALA A 616 -0.49 19.17 -27.45
N ALA A 617 0.83 18.92 -27.44
CA ALA A 617 1.43 17.74 -28.06
C ALA A 617 0.90 16.40 -27.51
N PRO A 618 0.71 16.20 -26.20
CA PRO A 618 0.15 14.95 -25.67
C PRO A 618 -1.22 14.63 -26.26
N TYR A 619 -2.10 15.62 -26.37
CA TYR A 619 -3.43 15.48 -26.96
C TYR A 619 -3.37 15.17 -28.47
N GLN A 620 -2.41 15.75 -29.18
CA GLN A 620 -2.22 15.46 -30.61
C GLN A 620 -1.70 14.03 -30.83
N VAL A 621 -0.80 13.55 -29.97
CA VAL A 621 -0.33 12.16 -30.01
C VAL A 621 -1.48 11.21 -29.70
N GLU A 622 -2.27 11.47 -28.66
CA GLU A 622 -3.45 10.66 -28.32
C GLU A 622 -4.42 10.58 -29.51
N ASN A 623 -4.74 11.70 -30.16
CA ASN A 623 -5.63 11.72 -31.32
C ASN A 623 -5.07 10.93 -32.51
N ARG A 624 -3.75 10.99 -32.76
CA ARG A 624 -3.11 10.16 -33.81
C ARG A 624 -3.15 8.68 -33.46
N VAL A 625 -2.88 8.34 -32.22
CA VAL A 625 -3.02 6.98 -31.71
C VAL A 625 -4.46 6.48 -31.94
N ILE A 626 -5.46 7.25 -31.54
CA ILE A 626 -6.89 6.91 -31.73
C ILE A 626 -7.20 6.66 -33.23
N GLY A 627 -6.78 7.57 -34.09
CA GLY A 627 -6.98 7.40 -35.53
C GLY A 627 -6.30 6.14 -36.09
N ARG A 628 -5.09 5.82 -35.64
CA ARG A 628 -4.36 4.61 -36.05
C ARG A 628 -5.02 3.33 -35.54
N VAL A 629 -5.41 3.32 -34.28
CA VAL A 629 -6.02 2.16 -33.61
C VAL A 629 -7.37 1.79 -34.24
N ILE A 630 -8.19 2.77 -34.61
CA ILE A 630 -9.44 2.55 -35.34
C ILE A 630 -9.17 1.86 -36.68
N GLY A 631 -8.09 2.23 -37.37
CA GLY A 631 -7.69 1.64 -38.64
C GLY A 631 -7.12 0.22 -38.55
N ILE A 632 -6.48 -0.15 -37.42
CA ILE A 632 -5.90 -1.49 -37.22
C ILE A 632 -7.01 -2.52 -37.04
N GLY A 633 -8.04 -2.23 -36.26
CA GLY A 633 -9.17 -3.14 -36.03
C GLY A 633 -8.80 -4.49 -35.40
N GLY A 634 -9.80 -5.35 -35.14
CA GLY A 634 -9.63 -6.73 -34.69
C GLY A 634 -9.04 -6.89 -33.30
N ALA A 635 -9.08 -5.83 -32.50
CA ALA A 635 -8.82 -5.80 -31.05
C ALA A 635 -9.63 -4.66 -30.43
N ASP A 636 -9.91 -4.79 -29.16
CA ASP A 636 -10.45 -3.70 -28.35
C ASP A 636 -9.30 -2.81 -27.87
N TRP A 637 -9.48 -1.49 -27.99
CA TRP A 637 -8.46 -0.51 -27.66
C TRP A 637 -9.02 0.55 -26.73
N SER A 638 -8.19 1.04 -25.81
CA SER A 638 -8.52 2.21 -25.00
C SER A 638 -7.28 3.07 -24.73
N THR A 639 -7.51 4.38 -24.59
CA THR A 639 -6.47 5.34 -24.19
C THR A 639 -6.92 6.05 -22.92
N TYR A 640 -6.00 6.35 -22.02
CA TYR A 640 -6.26 7.13 -20.80
C TYR A 640 -5.00 7.83 -20.31
N GLY A 641 -5.17 8.86 -19.47
CA GLY A 641 -4.07 9.57 -18.82
C GLY A 641 -3.74 10.94 -19.44
N VAL A 642 -4.22 11.27 -20.64
CA VAL A 642 -4.05 12.58 -21.30
C VAL A 642 -5.38 13.30 -21.32
N SER A 643 -6.38 12.79 -22.03
CA SER A 643 -7.73 13.36 -22.01
C SER A 643 -8.52 12.90 -20.79
N GLN A 644 -9.42 13.76 -20.27
CA GLN A 644 -10.23 13.46 -19.08
C GLN A 644 -11.13 12.22 -19.24
N ARG A 645 -11.61 11.95 -20.44
CA ARG A 645 -12.52 10.82 -20.72
C ARG A 645 -11.82 9.60 -21.29
N GLY A 646 -10.58 9.79 -21.83
CA GLY A 646 -9.95 8.74 -22.61
C GLY A 646 -10.77 8.38 -23.87
N PHE A 647 -10.29 7.38 -24.58
CA PHE A 647 -11.00 6.78 -25.70
C PHE A 647 -11.15 5.28 -25.46
N SER A 648 -12.26 4.70 -25.87
CA SER A 648 -12.40 3.25 -26.01
C SER A 648 -13.33 2.92 -27.18
N ASN A 649 -12.95 1.92 -27.98
CA ASN A 649 -13.81 1.36 -29.03
C ASN A 649 -14.65 0.19 -28.54
N SER A 650 -14.49 -0.19 -27.26
CA SER A 650 -15.23 -1.30 -26.62
C SER A 650 -15.76 -0.88 -25.26
N LEU A 651 -16.98 -1.28 -24.96
CA LEU A 651 -17.56 -1.08 -23.63
C LEU A 651 -16.78 -1.82 -22.54
N ASN A 652 -16.12 -2.90 -22.87
CA ASN A 652 -15.37 -3.72 -21.94
C ASN A 652 -14.12 -3.05 -21.41
N LEU A 653 -13.45 -2.23 -22.23
CA LEU A 653 -12.23 -1.50 -21.84
C LEU A 653 -12.50 -0.09 -21.34
N GLN A 654 -13.75 0.35 -21.30
CA GLN A 654 -14.11 1.68 -20.86
C GLN A 654 -13.93 1.81 -19.34
N TYR A 655 -13.23 2.85 -18.91
CA TYR A 655 -13.09 3.14 -17.47
C TYR A 655 -14.43 3.59 -16.89
N ARG A 656 -14.86 2.92 -15.82
CA ARG A 656 -16.06 3.26 -15.08
C ARG A 656 -15.70 3.66 -13.66
N SER A 657 -16.24 4.79 -13.22
CA SER A 657 -15.88 5.38 -11.91
C SER A 657 -16.73 4.87 -10.76
N ASN A 658 -17.88 4.26 -11.05
CA ASN A 658 -18.82 3.82 -10.04
C ASN A 658 -19.14 2.35 -10.21
N SER A 659 -19.39 1.66 -9.11
CA SER A 659 -19.80 0.26 -9.12
C SER A 659 -20.77 -0.05 -7.99
N ILE A 660 -21.64 -1.02 -8.24
CA ILE A 660 -22.55 -1.62 -7.26
C ILE A 660 -22.28 -3.13 -7.28
N GLU A 661 -22.07 -3.71 -6.11
CA GLU A 661 -21.90 -5.16 -5.95
C GLU A 661 -23.21 -5.82 -5.61
N MET A 662 -23.45 -6.96 -6.25
CA MET A 662 -24.57 -7.84 -5.95
C MET A 662 -24.05 -9.20 -5.52
N THR A 663 -24.56 -9.73 -4.44
CA THR A 663 -24.19 -11.04 -3.90
C THR A 663 -25.39 -11.97 -3.79
N GLY A 664 -25.14 -13.27 -3.93
CA GLY A 664 -26.21 -14.26 -3.81
C GLY A 664 -25.74 -15.71 -4.02
N TYR A 665 -26.55 -16.67 -3.63
CA TYR A 665 -26.18 -18.09 -3.67
C TYR A 665 -26.45 -18.78 -5.03
N ASN A 666 -27.17 -18.14 -5.95
CA ASN A 666 -27.46 -18.70 -7.26
C ASN A 666 -27.00 -17.75 -8.35
N TYR A 667 -26.00 -18.17 -9.12
CA TYR A 667 -25.37 -17.34 -10.15
C TYR A 667 -26.35 -16.89 -11.23
N ASP A 668 -27.17 -17.82 -11.78
CA ASP A 668 -28.05 -17.51 -12.89
C ASP A 668 -29.17 -16.53 -12.51
N ARG A 669 -29.69 -16.64 -11.27
CA ARG A 669 -30.66 -15.67 -10.76
C ARG A 669 -29.99 -14.33 -10.45
N LEU A 670 -28.78 -14.38 -9.86
CA LEU A 670 -28.00 -13.17 -9.56
C LEU A 670 -27.70 -12.38 -10.83
N TYR A 671 -27.37 -13.08 -11.92
CA TYR A 671 -27.12 -12.45 -13.22
C TYR A 671 -28.38 -11.75 -13.78
N ARG A 672 -29.56 -12.36 -13.66
CA ARG A 672 -30.83 -11.70 -14.04
C ARG A 672 -31.10 -10.46 -13.23
N PHE A 673 -30.92 -10.51 -11.90
CA PHE A 673 -31.06 -9.33 -11.07
C PHE A 673 -30.03 -8.24 -11.38
N ALA A 674 -28.83 -8.62 -11.77
CA ALA A 674 -27.81 -7.66 -12.24
C ALA A 674 -28.25 -7.01 -13.57
N GLN A 675 -28.92 -7.74 -14.47
CA GLN A 675 -29.53 -7.15 -15.66
C GLN A 675 -30.68 -6.18 -15.30
N ASP A 676 -31.54 -6.54 -14.36
CA ASP A 676 -32.61 -5.66 -13.86
C ASP A 676 -32.03 -4.37 -13.26
N LEU A 677 -30.89 -4.48 -12.53
CA LEU A 677 -30.16 -3.32 -12.01
C LEU A 677 -29.58 -2.46 -13.14
N CYS A 678 -29.03 -3.06 -14.18
CA CYS A 678 -28.56 -2.32 -15.36
C CYS A 678 -29.69 -1.53 -16.02
N ASP A 679 -30.87 -2.15 -16.15
CA ASP A 679 -32.03 -1.50 -16.75
C ASP A 679 -32.58 -0.39 -15.87
N LEU A 680 -32.54 -0.57 -14.55
CA LEU A 680 -32.88 0.48 -13.59
C LEU A 680 -31.92 1.69 -13.67
N LEU A 681 -30.62 1.43 -13.78
CA LEU A 681 -29.59 2.48 -13.95
C LEU A 681 -29.78 3.23 -15.27
N ARG A 682 -30.07 2.53 -16.37
CA ARG A 682 -30.28 3.12 -17.70
C ARG A 682 -31.54 3.99 -17.81
N GLN A 683 -32.49 3.88 -16.88
CA GLN A 683 -33.63 4.79 -16.80
C GLN A 683 -33.20 6.24 -16.51
N ASN A 684 -32.03 6.45 -15.90
CA ASN A 684 -31.48 7.77 -15.68
C ASN A 684 -30.55 8.15 -16.85
N PRO A 685 -30.87 9.20 -17.63
CA PRO A 685 -30.05 9.62 -18.77
C PRO A 685 -28.64 10.09 -18.40
N ARG A 686 -28.37 10.33 -17.12
CA ARG A 686 -27.04 10.68 -16.63
C ARG A 686 -26.17 9.46 -16.26
N ALA A 687 -26.76 8.26 -16.17
CA ALA A 687 -26.02 7.02 -16.01
C ALA A 687 -25.65 6.48 -17.39
N VAL A 688 -24.36 6.45 -17.68
CA VAL A 688 -23.80 6.02 -18.98
C VAL A 688 -22.86 4.85 -18.79
N ASP A 689 -22.59 4.10 -19.83
CA ASP A 689 -21.64 2.98 -19.88
C ASP A 689 -21.96 1.85 -18.88
N VAL A 690 -23.25 1.60 -18.63
CA VAL A 690 -23.69 0.58 -17.68
C VAL A 690 -23.44 -0.82 -18.22
N ALA A 691 -22.62 -1.59 -17.48
CA ALA A 691 -22.30 -2.98 -17.83
C ALA A 691 -22.13 -3.85 -16.57
N ILE A 692 -22.43 -5.14 -16.72
CA ILE A 692 -22.09 -6.16 -15.73
C ILE A 692 -20.63 -6.53 -15.97
N VAL A 693 -19.78 -6.34 -14.98
CA VAL A 693 -18.35 -6.64 -15.04
C VAL A 693 -18.03 -7.70 -14.00
N THR A 694 -17.40 -8.76 -14.42
CA THR A 694 -16.91 -9.78 -13.49
C THR A 694 -15.53 -9.33 -12.96
N PRO A 695 -15.29 -9.29 -11.66
CA PRO A 695 -13.99 -8.90 -11.14
C PRO A 695 -12.88 -9.74 -11.78
N GLY A 696 -11.99 -9.07 -12.52
CA GLY A 696 -10.80 -9.68 -13.10
C GLY A 696 -10.85 -10.02 -14.58
N HIS A 697 -12.03 -10.22 -15.24
CA HIS A 697 -12.12 -10.48 -16.68
C HIS A 697 -13.43 -9.95 -17.29
N GLU A 698 -13.28 -9.25 -18.40
CA GLU A 698 -14.35 -8.51 -19.07
C GLU A 698 -15.03 -9.32 -20.20
N ASN A 699 -14.63 -10.59 -20.43
CA ASN A 699 -15.08 -11.34 -21.59
C ASN A 699 -15.71 -12.68 -21.22
N GLN A 700 -16.87 -12.96 -21.80
CA GLN A 700 -17.45 -14.29 -21.84
C GLN A 700 -16.67 -15.14 -22.86
N GLU A 701 -16.31 -16.36 -22.53
CA GLU A 701 -15.72 -17.31 -23.48
C GLU A 701 -16.74 -18.30 -23.96
N ASP A 702 -16.59 -18.70 -25.23
CA ASP A 702 -17.33 -19.80 -25.78
C ASP A 702 -16.71 -21.13 -25.40
N GLU A 703 -17.46 -21.98 -24.75
CA GLU A 703 -17.08 -23.33 -24.38
C GLU A 703 -17.70 -24.31 -25.35
N TYR A 704 -16.88 -25.18 -25.94
CA TYR A 704 -17.33 -26.32 -26.67
C TYR A 704 -17.47 -27.53 -25.77
N TYR A 705 -18.62 -28.13 -25.64
CA TYR A 705 -18.86 -29.30 -24.83
C TYR A 705 -19.39 -30.46 -25.62
N VAL A 706 -18.94 -31.66 -25.25
CA VAL A 706 -19.35 -32.90 -25.90
C VAL A 706 -20.71 -33.37 -25.36
N ARG A 707 -21.63 -33.58 -26.25
CA ARG A 707 -22.90 -34.22 -25.95
C ARG A 707 -22.92 -35.63 -26.52
N TYR A 708 -23.07 -36.61 -25.66
CA TYR A 708 -23.07 -38.01 -26.04
C TYR A 708 -24.44 -38.44 -26.63
N ASN A 709 -24.42 -39.26 -27.66
CA ASN A 709 -25.61 -39.98 -28.18
C ASN A 709 -25.78 -41.29 -27.38
N TRP A 710 -26.51 -41.20 -26.28
CA TRP A 710 -26.69 -42.33 -25.36
C TRP A 710 -27.35 -43.57 -26.00
N GLU A 711 -28.22 -43.42 -27.00
CA GLU A 711 -28.85 -44.52 -27.70
C GLU A 711 -27.84 -45.29 -28.56
N ARG A 712 -26.98 -44.57 -29.28
CA ARG A 712 -25.88 -45.17 -30.05
C ARG A 712 -24.83 -45.82 -29.18
N LEU A 713 -24.48 -45.18 -28.09
CA LEU A 713 -23.52 -45.75 -27.12
C LEU A 713 -24.01 -47.11 -26.58
N LYS A 714 -25.29 -47.16 -26.22
CA LYS A 714 -25.92 -48.38 -25.73
C LYS A 714 -25.96 -49.48 -26.80
N LEU A 715 -26.25 -49.15 -28.04
CA LEU A 715 -26.28 -50.09 -29.15
C LEU A 715 -24.90 -50.67 -29.49
N LEU A 716 -23.88 -49.84 -29.40
CA LEU A 716 -22.47 -50.25 -29.69
C LEU A 716 -21.78 -50.89 -28.49
N GLY A 717 -22.37 -50.76 -27.28
CA GLY A 717 -21.78 -51.24 -26.04
C GLY A 717 -20.56 -50.42 -25.57
N ILE A 718 -20.47 -49.14 -25.98
CA ILE A 718 -19.35 -48.26 -25.73
C ILE A 718 -19.62 -47.38 -24.53
N THR A 719 -18.63 -47.17 -23.73
CA THR A 719 -18.68 -46.30 -22.57
C THR A 719 -18.15 -44.87 -22.88
N PRO A 720 -18.63 -43.82 -22.22
CA PRO A 720 -18.07 -42.47 -22.36
C PRO A 720 -16.58 -42.43 -22.11
N ARG A 721 -16.03 -43.26 -21.20
CA ARG A 721 -14.62 -43.33 -20.90
C ARG A 721 -13.78 -43.79 -22.08
N GLN A 722 -14.24 -44.74 -22.86
CA GLN A 722 -13.58 -45.23 -24.07
C GLN A 722 -13.52 -44.13 -25.13
N ILE A 723 -14.62 -43.38 -25.31
CA ILE A 723 -14.63 -42.22 -26.23
C ILE A 723 -13.66 -41.15 -25.74
N HIS A 724 -13.68 -40.83 -24.44
CA HIS A 724 -12.74 -39.86 -23.86
C HIS A 724 -11.30 -40.26 -24.11
N SER A 725 -10.94 -41.53 -23.89
CA SER A 725 -9.58 -42.05 -24.17
C SER A 725 -9.22 -41.90 -25.66
N ALA A 726 -10.15 -42.27 -26.55
CA ALA A 726 -9.91 -42.17 -27.99
C ALA A 726 -9.77 -40.72 -28.49
N VAL A 727 -10.58 -39.81 -27.98
CA VAL A 727 -10.46 -38.38 -28.31
C VAL A 727 -9.20 -37.80 -27.72
N ASN A 728 -8.82 -38.21 -26.49
CA ASN A 728 -7.58 -37.80 -25.87
C ASN A 728 -6.36 -38.24 -26.67
N ASP A 729 -6.35 -39.48 -27.20
CA ASP A 729 -5.23 -39.97 -28.05
C ASP A 729 -5.09 -39.14 -29.35
N LEU A 730 -6.21 -38.61 -29.90
CA LEU A 730 -6.17 -37.72 -31.06
C LEU A 730 -5.69 -36.30 -30.77
N LEU A 731 -6.04 -35.73 -29.60
CA LEU A 731 -5.84 -34.31 -29.32
C LEU A 731 -4.84 -34.03 -28.19
N LEU A 732 -4.20 -35.05 -27.66
CA LEU A 732 -3.35 -34.93 -26.49
C LEU A 732 -2.25 -33.88 -26.68
N THR A 733 -2.16 -33.03 -25.69
CA THR A 733 -0.96 -32.28 -25.35
C THR A 733 -0.68 -32.48 -23.89
N TRP A 734 0.49 -32.94 -23.62
CA TRP A 734 0.92 -33.22 -22.27
C TRP A 734 2.27 -32.60 -22.01
N ASP A 735 2.31 -31.68 -21.03
CA ASP A 735 3.53 -31.09 -20.53
C ASP A 735 4.13 -32.00 -19.46
N PHE A 736 5.20 -32.68 -19.81
CA PHE A 736 5.93 -33.55 -18.90
C PHE A 736 6.64 -32.75 -17.81
N GLY A 737 6.80 -31.44 -17.99
CA GLY A 737 7.55 -30.57 -17.10
C GLY A 737 9.04 -30.52 -17.40
N ARG A 738 9.76 -29.82 -16.52
CA ARG A 738 11.22 -29.64 -16.67
C ARG A 738 11.95 -30.90 -16.31
N TYR A 739 12.76 -31.34 -17.21
CA TYR A 739 13.67 -32.45 -16.98
C TYR A 739 15.07 -31.91 -16.64
N ASP A 740 15.52 -32.19 -15.43
CA ASP A 740 16.74 -31.59 -14.85
C ASP A 740 18.02 -31.89 -15.65
N LEU A 741 18.10 -33.07 -16.24
CA LEU A 741 19.27 -33.47 -17.04
C LEU A 741 19.41 -32.72 -18.36
N LEU A 742 18.30 -32.40 -19.03
CA LEU A 742 18.28 -31.60 -20.27
C LEU A 742 18.10 -30.11 -20.00
N ASN A 743 17.79 -29.74 -18.76
CA ASN A 743 17.41 -28.39 -18.35
C ASN A 743 16.31 -27.74 -19.25
N THR A 744 15.46 -28.61 -19.82
CA THR A 744 14.47 -28.25 -20.83
C THR A 744 13.14 -28.95 -20.52
N ASN A 745 12.03 -28.30 -20.75
CA ASN A 745 10.71 -28.93 -20.68
C ASN A 745 10.47 -29.84 -21.87
N ILE A 746 9.75 -30.93 -21.65
CA ILE A 746 9.33 -31.86 -22.71
C ILE A 746 7.83 -31.76 -22.87
N ILE A 747 7.39 -31.49 -24.09
CA ILE A 747 5.97 -31.44 -24.46
C ILE A 747 5.69 -32.56 -25.47
N ILE A 748 4.76 -33.44 -25.13
CA ILE A 748 4.25 -34.49 -26.03
C ILE A 748 2.98 -33.97 -26.72
N LYS A 749 2.92 -34.10 -28.02
CA LYS A 749 1.85 -33.53 -28.81
C LYS A 749 1.43 -34.48 -29.94
N SER A 750 0.13 -34.58 -30.18
CA SER A 750 -0.42 -35.25 -31.35
C SER A 750 -0.30 -34.37 -32.60
N THR A 751 0.03 -34.98 -33.75
CA THR A 751 0.02 -34.26 -35.05
C THR A 751 -1.36 -33.71 -35.40
N HIS A 752 -2.44 -34.38 -34.97
CA HIS A 752 -3.82 -33.97 -35.29
C HIS A 752 -4.31 -32.77 -34.54
N ARG A 753 -3.69 -32.45 -33.41
CA ARG A 753 -4.14 -31.30 -32.59
C ARG A 753 -4.13 -29.97 -33.35
N ASP A 754 -3.09 -29.72 -34.13
CA ASP A 754 -2.92 -28.44 -34.83
C ASP A 754 -3.55 -28.44 -36.22
N THR A 755 -3.93 -29.61 -36.72
CA THR A 755 -4.47 -29.77 -38.07
C THR A 755 -6.00 -30.00 -38.09
N HIS A 756 -6.59 -30.49 -36.98
CA HIS A 756 -8.00 -30.83 -36.92
C HIS A 756 -8.82 -29.67 -36.33
N ASP A 757 -9.84 -29.25 -37.11
CA ASP A 757 -10.96 -28.42 -36.62
C ASP A 757 -12.05 -29.29 -35.99
N VAL A 758 -13.12 -28.66 -35.46
CA VAL A 758 -14.26 -29.35 -34.85
C VAL A 758 -14.95 -30.30 -35.83
N TRP A 759 -15.01 -29.92 -37.11
CA TRP A 759 -15.64 -30.75 -38.16
C TRP A 759 -14.77 -31.98 -38.47
N GLN A 760 -13.45 -31.80 -38.58
CA GLN A 760 -12.52 -32.88 -38.83
C GLN A 760 -12.48 -33.85 -37.63
N LEU A 761 -12.49 -33.34 -36.40
CA LEU A 761 -12.59 -34.17 -35.21
C LEU A 761 -13.84 -35.04 -35.19
N LEU A 762 -15.01 -34.45 -35.44
CA LEU A 762 -16.27 -35.19 -35.47
C LEU A 762 -16.33 -36.27 -36.59
N ASN A 763 -15.60 -36.04 -37.68
CA ASN A 763 -15.52 -36.96 -38.79
C ASN A 763 -14.34 -37.92 -38.72
N SER A 764 -13.51 -37.84 -37.69
CA SER A 764 -12.42 -38.79 -37.47
C SER A 764 -12.94 -40.15 -37.05
N TYR A 765 -12.29 -41.20 -37.54
CA TYR A 765 -12.53 -42.58 -37.15
C TYR A 765 -11.58 -42.96 -36.00
N VAL A 766 -12.14 -43.56 -34.98
CA VAL A 766 -11.40 -44.05 -33.79
C VAL A 766 -11.68 -45.54 -33.62
N LYS A 767 -10.66 -46.28 -33.26
CA LYS A 767 -10.79 -47.74 -33.02
C LYS A 767 -11.13 -47.97 -31.57
N ILE A 768 -12.32 -48.47 -31.29
CA ILE A 768 -12.79 -48.80 -29.93
C ILE A 768 -13.21 -50.29 -29.95
N ASP A 769 -12.60 -51.08 -29.09
CA ASP A 769 -12.82 -52.54 -29.01
C ASP A 769 -12.74 -53.27 -30.38
N GLY A 770 -11.75 -52.87 -31.21
CA GLY A 770 -11.49 -53.43 -32.51
C GLY A 770 -12.45 -52.98 -33.65
N ARG A 771 -13.33 -52.05 -33.39
CA ARG A 771 -14.28 -51.47 -34.38
C ARG A 771 -13.91 -50.04 -34.70
N ASP A 772 -13.91 -49.72 -35.98
CA ASP A 772 -13.75 -48.34 -36.44
C ASP A 772 -15.07 -47.56 -36.34
N ILE A 773 -15.08 -46.55 -35.46
CA ILE A 773 -16.29 -45.80 -35.17
C ILE A 773 -16.03 -44.36 -35.51
N ARG A 774 -16.93 -43.74 -36.23
CA ARG A 774 -16.89 -42.30 -36.50
C ARG A 774 -17.41 -41.53 -35.30
N LEU A 775 -16.66 -40.56 -34.83
CA LEU A 775 -17.01 -39.81 -33.61
C LEU A 775 -18.36 -39.11 -33.70
N SER A 776 -18.75 -38.62 -34.89
CA SER A 776 -20.09 -37.99 -35.12
C SER A 776 -21.27 -38.95 -34.92
N GLU A 777 -21.08 -40.28 -34.90
CA GLU A 777 -22.16 -41.24 -34.62
C GLU A 777 -22.45 -41.31 -33.10
N VAL A 778 -21.43 -41.12 -32.27
CA VAL A 778 -21.49 -41.33 -30.81
C VAL A 778 -21.53 -40.06 -30.01
N MET A 779 -21.07 -38.94 -30.58
CA MET A 779 -21.04 -37.65 -29.92
C MET A 779 -21.34 -36.49 -30.89
N ASP A 780 -21.76 -35.36 -30.30
CA ASP A 780 -21.92 -34.07 -30.93
C ASP A 780 -21.21 -33.00 -30.11
N ILE A 781 -20.75 -31.91 -30.73
CA ILE A 781 -20.07 -30.81 -30.08
C ILE A 781 -20.97 -29.58 -30.18
N GLN A 782 -21.37 -29.08 -29.03
CA GLN A 782 -22.22 -27.90 -28.93
C GLN A 782 -21.45 -26.76 -28.28
N GLN A 783 -21.68 -25.55 -28.79
CA GLN A 783 -21.09 -24.32 -28.26
C GLN A 783 -22.06 -23.72 -27.24
N ARG A 784 -21.51 -23.23 -26.13
CA ARG A 784 -22.24 -22.42 -25.16
C ARG A 784 -21.35 -21.33 -24.62
N GLU A 785 -21.95 -20.23 -24.22
CA GLU A 785 -21.28 -19.21 -23.47
C GLU A 785 -20.93 -19.72 -22.07
N ALA A 786 -19.67 -19.59 -21.66
CA ALA A 786 -19.19 -19.97 -20.36
C ALA A 786 -18.57 -18.76 -19.66
N ASN A 787 -18.78 -18.69 -18.35
CA ASN A 787 -18.08 -17.70 -17.54
C ASN A 787 -16.66 -18.18 -17.25
N ASN A 788 -15.70 -17.41 -17.68
CA ASN A 788 -14.28 -17.74 -17.47
C ASN A 788 -13.79 -17.49 -16.08
N VAL A 789 -14.45 -16.59 -15.36
CA VAL A 789 -14.10 -16.20 -14.00
C VAL A 789 -15.35 -16.23 -13.15
N ILE A 790 -15.27 -16.94 -12.03
CA ILE A 790 -16.34 -17.04 -11.05
C ILE A 790 -15.78 -16.55 -9.71
N PRO A 791 -16.03 -15.28 -9.35
CA PRO A 791 -15.66 -14.75 -8.06
C PRO A 791 -16.72 -15.10 -7.01
N ARG A 792 -16.26 -15.43 -5.82
CA ARG A 792 -17.11 -15.68 -4.66
C ARG A 792 -16.53 -15.00 -3.40
N ARG A 793 -17.42 -14.65 -2.49
CA ARG A 793 -17.06 -14.11 -1.16
C ARG A 793 -17.95 -14.77 -0.12
N ASN A 794 -17.34 -15.38 0.88
CA ASN A 794 -18.04 -16.11 1.94
C ASN A 794 -19.10 -17.11 1.38
N GLN A 795 -18.72 -17.86 0.34
CA GLN A 795 -19.56 -18.83 -0.39
C GLN A 795 -20.70 -18.22 -1.21
N GLU A 796 -20.85 -16.90 -1.27
CA GLU A 796 -21.80 -16.22 -2.15
C GLU A 796 -21.12 -15.82 -3.46
N TYR A 797 -21.83 -15.93 -4.59
CA TYR A 797 -21.38 -15.38 -5.87
C TYR A 797 -21.42 -13.86 -5.80
N VAL A 798 -20.44 -13.22 -6.43
CA VAL A 798 -20.33 -11.76 -6.48
C VAL A 798 -20.37 -11.31 -7.94
N LEU A 799 -21.32 -10.44 -8.28
CA LEU A 799 -21.35 -9.73 -9.55
C LEU A 799 -21.23 -8.23 -9.29
N ARG A 800 -20.58 -7.54 -10.21
CA ARG A 800 -20.40 -6.11 -10.13
C ARG A 800 -21.04 -5.45 -11.36
N VAL A 801 -21.89 -4.46 -11.11
CA VAL A 801 -22.41 -3.57 -12.13
C VAL A 801 -21.63 -2.27 -12.05
N GLU A 802 -20.94 -1.93 -13.13
CA GLU A 802 -20.13 -0.72 -13.23
C GLU A 802 -20.74 0.27 -14.20
N PHE A 803 -20.61 1.56 -13.91
CA PHE A 803 -21.20 2.63 -14.70
C PHE A 803 -20.54 3.98 -14.41
N ASN A 804 -20.77 4.95 -15.28
CA ASN A 804 -20.41 6.34 -15.08
C ASN A 804 -21.66 7.18 -14.81
N VAL A 805 -21.55 8.23 -13.98
CA VAL A 805 -22.63 9.18 -13.72
C VAL A 805 -22.17 10.59 -14.08
N LEU A 806 -22.93 11.25 -14.94
CA LEU A 806 -22.70 12.64 -15.33
C LEU A 806 -23.31 13.58 -14.29
N GLY A 807 -22.50 14.05 -13.34
CA GLY A 807 -22.96 14.91 -12.27
C GLY A 807 -21.91 15.22 -11.22
N SER A 808 -22.29 16.00 -10.21
CA SER A 808 -21.41 16.25 -9.06
C SER A 808 -21.30 14.98 -8.20
N TYR A 809 -20.24 14.91 -7.42
CA TYR A 809 -20.00 13.78 -6.49
C TYR A 809 -21.20 13.55 -5.54
N ILE A 810 -21.79 14.64 -5.02
CA ILE A 810 -22.95 14.58 -4.13
C ILE A 810 -24.17 13.96 -4.86
N TYR A 811 -24.42 14.39 -6.11
CA TYR A 811 -25.50 13.84 -6.92
C TYR A 811 -25.28 12.33 -7.17
N THR A 812 -24.07 11.97 -7.56
CA THR A 812 -23.68 10.58 -7.83
C THR A 812 -23.89 9.69 -6.60
N ASN A 813 -23.44 10.13 -5.42
CA ASN A 813 -23.61 9.39 -4.18
C ASN A 813 -25.09 9.19 -3.79
N ASN A 814 -25.88 10.26 -3.91
CA ASN A 814 -27.30 10.19 -3.60
C ASN A 814 -28.03 9.26 -4.58
N PHE A 815 -27.69 9.35 -5.87
CA PHE A 815 -28.25 8.48 -6.90
C PHE A 815 -27.91 7.00 -6.66
N ILE A 816 -26.63 6.70 -6.37
CA ILE A 816 -26.20 5.32 -6.06
C ILE A 816 -26.95 4.79 -4.83
N LYS A 817 -27.07 5.60 -3.79
CA LYS A 817 -27.81 5.24 -2.57
C LYS A 817 -29.27 4.93 -2.86
N GLU A 818 -29.96 5.81 -3.60
CA GLU A 818 -31.35 5.61 -3.99
C GLU A 818 -31.56 4.35 -4.81
N VAL A 819 -30.71 4.12 -5.81
CA VAL A 819 -30.79 2.91 -6.67
C VAL A 819 -30.51 1.64 -5.85
N THR A 820 -29.51 1.68 -4.96
CA THR A 820 -29.18 0.53 -4.12
C THR A 820 -30.32 0.19 -3.16
N GLU A 821 -30.90 1.17 -2.47
CA GLU A 821 -32.05 0.98 -1.58
C GLU A 821 -33.28 0.47 -2.34
N LYS A 822 -33.55 1.01 -3.51
CA LYS A 822 -34.64 0.55 -4.36
C LYS A 822 -34.46 -0.88 -4.83
N MET A 823 -33.23 -1.24 -5.27
CA MET A 823 -32.94 -2.61 -5.70
C MET A 823 -33.02 -3.59 -4.53
N GLU A 824 -32.55 -3.21 -3.34
CA GLU A 824 -32.57 -4.05 -2.13
C GLU A 824 -34.02 -4.39 -1.72
N THR A 825 -34.98 -3.51 -1.94
CA THR A 825 -36.41 -3.77 -1.69
C THR A 825 -37.03 -4.74 -2.70
N LEU A 826 -36.45 -4.86 -3.90
CA LEU A 826 -36.93 -5.74 -4.98
C LEU A 826 -36.31 -7.14 -4.91
N LEU A 827 -35.15 -7.27 -4.25
CA LEU A 827 -34.41 -8.53 -4.16
C LEU A 827 -35.08 -9.52 -3.18
N PRO A 828 -35.21 -10.81 -3.54
CA PRO A 828 -35.67 -11.83 -2.62
C PRO A 828 -34.60 -12.15 -1.55
N VAL A 829 -35.02 -12.79 -0.47
CA VAL A 829 -34.13 -13.24 0.58
C VAL A 829 -33.00 -14.13 0.03
N GLY A 830 -31.74 -13.84 0.42
CA GLY A 830 -30.54 -14.53 -0.04
C GLY A 830 -29.81 -13.81 -1.19
N PHE A 831 -30.30 -12.65 -1.60
CA PHE A 831 -29.60 -11.75 -2.52
C PHE A 831 -29.45 -10.38 -1.88
N ARG A 832 -28.33 -9.73 -2.10
CA ARG A 832 -27.99 -8.41 -1.55
C ARG A 832 -27.43 -7.51 -2.64
N CYS A 833 -27.71 -6.23 -2.49
CA CYS A 833 -27.16 -5.19 -3.34
C CYS A 833 -26.43 -4.18 -2.45
N VAL A 834 -25.12 -4.10 -2.57
CA VAL A 834 -24.30 -3.30 -1.68
C VAL A 834 -23.31 -2.46 -2.47
N ARG A 835 -23.00 -1.29 -1.97
CA ARG A 835 -21.87 -0.51 -2.47
C ARG A 835 -20.56 -1.19 -2.06
N PRO A 836 -19.55 -1.28 -2.95
CA PRO A 836 -18.27 -1.90 -2.60
C PRO A 836 -17.61 -1.22 -1.39
N GLN A 837 -17.16 -2.01 -0.42
CA GLN A 837 -16.53 -1.48 0.81
C GLN A 837 -15.25 -0.66 0.57
N TRP A 838 -14.56 -0.87 -0.56
CA TRP A 838 -13.40 -0.04 -0.90
C TRP A 838 -13.76 1.42 -1.16
N ALA A 839 -14.99 1.71 -1.57
CA ALA A 839 -15.51 3.07 -1.74
C ALA A 839 -15.82 3.76 -0.39
N ASP A 840 -16.08 2.97 0.67
CA ASP A 840 -16.44 3.46 2.00
C ASP A 840 -15.24 3.56 2.96
N ARG A 841 -14.03 3.17 2.56
CA ARG A 841 -12.82 3.21 3.42
C ARG A 841 -12.46 4.61 3.95
N LEU A 842 -13.19 5.63 3.58
CA LEU A 842 -13.00 7.02 4.01
C LEU A 842 -14.24 7.61 4.68
N THR A 843 -15.11 6.82 5.30
CA THR A 843 -16.12 7.43 6.16
C THR A 843 -15.40 8.09 7.34
N ALA A 844 -15.12 9.37 7.16
CA ALA A 844 -14.49 10.25 8.15
C ALA A 844 -15.18 10.18 9.51
N ALA A 845 -16.44 9.76 9.55
CA ALA A 845 -17.23 9.60 10.78
C ALA A 845 -16.56 8.65 11.79
N GLU A 846 -15.96 7.55 11.35
CA GLU A 846 -15.29 6.59 12.24
C GLU A 846 -13.99 7.12 12.86
N GLN A 847 -13.42 8.20 12.33
CA GLN A 847 -12.16 8.76 12.80
C GLN A 847 -12.35 9.91 13.79
N TYR A 848 -13.51 10.57 13.80
CA TYR A 848 -13.74 11.72 14.69
C TYR A 848 -13.89 11.37 16.17
N TRP A 849 -14.19 10.11 16.52
CA TRP A 849 -14.22 9.69 17.92
C TRP A 849 -12.84 9.81 18.61
N LEU A 850 -11.75 9.78 17.82
CA LEU A 850 -10.38 10.02 18.33
C LEU A 850 -10.25 11.41 18.93
N ILE A 851 -10.88 12.41 18.31
CA ILE A 851 -10.87 13.79 18.82
C ILE A 851 -11.63 13.85 20.16
N ALA A 852 -12.76 13.17 20.25
CA ALA A 852 -13.51 13.09 21.51
C ALA A 852 -12.68 12.42 22.61
N LEU A 853 -11.94 11.35 22.30
CA LEU A 853 -11.04 10.68 23.23
C LEU A 853 -9.87 11.58 23.65
N CYS A 854 -9.29 12.36 22.73
CA CYS A 854 -8.25 13.36 23.04
C CYS A 854 -8.78 14.42 24.02
N LEU A 855 -9.98 14.94 23.77
CA LEU A 855 -10.62 15.92 24.65
C LEU A 855 -10.90 15.32 26.03
N LEU A 856 -11.33 14.06 26.11
CA LEU A 856 -11.57 13.36 27.37
C LEU A 856 -10.27 13.19 28.17
N ILE A 857 -9.20 12.72 27.55
CA ILE A 857 -7.89 12.54 28.23
C ILE A 857 -7.36 13.89 28.71
N THR A 858 -7.43 14.92 27.88
CA THR A 858 -7.00 16.27 28.22
C THR A 858 -7.82 16.82 29.40
N TYR A 859 -9.14 16.61 29.40
CA TYR A 859 -10.02 16.98 30.50
C TYR A 859 -9.61 16.33 31.82
N TRP A 860 -9.37 15.01 31.83
CA TRP A 860 -8.95 14.30 33.01
C TRP A 860 -7.59 14.78 33.56
N LEU A 861 -6.60 14.98 32.68
CA LEU A 861 -5.29 15.48 33.09
C LEU A 861 -5.37 16.89 33.70
N MET A 862 -6.19 17.78 33.11
CA MET A 862 -6.42 19.11 33.65
C MET A 862 -7.21 19.10 34.97
N THR A 863 -8.15 18.16 35.11
CA THR A 863 -8.91 17.98 36.34
C THR A 863 -8.01 17.60 37.52
N ILE A 864 -7.04 16.72 37.27
CA ILE A 864 -6.05 16.34 38.28
C ILE A 864 -5.17 17.55 38.63
N LEU A 865 -4.76 18.35 37.62
CA LEU A 865 -3.86 19.48 37.84
C LEU A 865 -4.51 20.62 38.63
N PHE A 866 -5.78 20.96 38.31
CA PHE A 866 -6.49 22.10 38.90
C PHE A 866 -7.38 21.72 40.09
N GLU A 867 -7.41 20.44 40.46
CA GLU A 867 -8.26 19.88 41.54
C GLU A 867 -9.71 20.36 41.44
N SER A 868 -10.22 20.48 40.22
CA SER A 868 -11.53 21.03 39.90
C SER A 868 -12.14 20.40 38.66
N LEU A 869 -13.39 20.00 38.71
CA LEU A 869 -14.12 19.43 37.57
C LEU A 869 -14.58 20.51 36.56
N TRP A 870 -14.92 21.72 37.02
CA TRP A 870 -15.50 22.77 36.18
C TRP A 870 -14.47 23.63 35.44
N ARG A 871 -13.31 23.88 36.07
CA ARG A 871 -12.27 24.70 35.48
C ARG A 871 -11.73 24.17 34.12
N PRO A 872 -11.44 22.89 33.99
CA PRO A 872 -11.01 22.31 32.71
C PRO A 872 -12.04 22.49 31.61
N ILE A 873 -13.31 22.20 31.91
CA ILE A 873 -14.41 22.37 30.94
C ILE A 873 -14.47 23.81 30.43
N ALA A 874 -14.41 24.77 31.35
CA ALA A 874 -14.46 26.19 31.00
C ALA A 874 -13.29 26.60 30.10
N LEU A 875 -12.07 26.12 30.38
CA LEU A 875 -10.87 26.41 29.59
C LEU A 875 -10.95 25.75 28.21
N MET A 876 -11.36 24.49 28.15
CA MET A 876 -11.53 23.77 26.87
C MET A 876 -12.59 24.44 26.00
N LEU A 877 -13.75 24.79 26.56
CA LEU A 877 -14.81 25.52 25.84
C LEU A 877 -14.37 26.90 25.41
N ALA A 878 -13.45 27.55 26.11
CA ALA A 878 -12.92 28.84 25.72
C ALA A 878 -11.95 28.80 24.54
N LEU A 879 -11.14 27.74 24.45
CA LEU A 879 -10.00 27.66 23.49
C LEU A 879 -10.30 26.78 22.28
N MET A 880 -10.84 25.57 22.49
CA MET A 880 -10.96 24.56 21.44
C MET A 880 -11.90 24.95 20.29
N PRO A 881 -13.15 25.40 20.53
CA PRO A 881 -14.04 25.73 19.43
C PRO A 881 -13.50 26.85 18.53
N PHE A 882 -12.86 27.89 19.13
CA PHE A 882 -12.26 28.98 18.35
C PHE A 882 -11.10 28.49 17.47
N THR A 883 -10.25 27.65 18.06
CA THR A 883 -9.11 27.06 17.34
C THR A 883 -9.57 26.18 16.19
N LEU A 884 -10.57 25.33 16.43
CA LEU A 884 -11.15 24.46 15.39
C LEU A 884 -11.87 25.28 14.31
N THR A 885 -12.60 26.34 14.70
CA THR A 885 -13.24 27.25 13.73
C THR A 885 -12.21 27.83 12.76
N ALA A 886 -11.08 28.32 13.29
CA ALA A 886 -10.02 28.88 12.45
C ALA A 886 -9.43 27.85 11.50
N VAL A 887 -9.17 26.63 11.96
CA VAL A 887 -8.68 25.54 11.14
C VAL A 887 -9.70 25.19 10.05
N PHE A 888 -10.96 24.94 10.38
CA PHE A 888 -12.02 24.58 9.44
C PHE A 888 -12.24 25.63 8.36
N LEU A 889 -12.28 26.91 8.74
CA LEU A 889 -12.41 28.01 7.78
C LEU A 889 -11.19 28.12 6.87
N THR A 890 -9.99 27.88 7.39
CA THR A 890 -8.77 27.91 6.56
C THR A 890 -8.83 26.86 5.47
N PHE A 891 -9.17 25.62 5.81
CA PHE A 891 -9.30 24.54 4.82
C PHE A 891 -10.44 24.81 3.84
N TYR A 892 -11.58 25.32 4.30
CA TYR A 892 -12.70 25.70 3.45
C TYR A 892 -12.31 26.77 2.40
N PHE A 893 -11.69 27.87 2.84
CA PHE A 893 -11.30 28.96 1.93
C PHE A 893 -10.11 28.65 1.06
N ALA A 894 -9.16 27.84 1.54
CA ALA A 894 -8.00 27.42 0.77
C ALA A 894 -8.35 26.33 -0.27
N GLY A 895 -9.50 25.64 -0.14
CA GLY A 895 -9.90 24.53 -1.01
C GLY A 895 -8.97 23.33 -0.95
N ILE A 896 -8.19 23.19 0.14
CA ILE A 896 -7.22 22.11 0.32
C ILE A 896 -7.91 20.95 1.03
N PRO A 897 -7.77 19.71 0.56
CA PRO A 897 -8.27 18.53 1.26
C PRO A 897 -7.60 18.34 2.62
N PHE A 898 -8.39 18.00 3.63
CA PHE A 898 -7.89 17.88 5.01
C PHE A 898 -6.97 16.66 5.22
N GLY A 899 -7.33 15.51 4.68
CA GLY A 899 -6.52 14.32 4.69
C GLY A 899 -6.13 13.78 6.07
N THR A 900 -5.30 12.73 6.05
CA THR A 900 -4.78 12.06 7.27
C THR A 900 -3.78 12.95 8.04
N GLY A 901 -3.03 13.81 7.34
CA GLY A 901 -2.11 14.76 7.96
C GLY A 901 -2.82 15.81 8.81
N GLY A 902 -3.95 16.32 8.32
CA GLY A 902 -4.80 17.24 9.09
C GLY A 902 -5.37 16.60 10.35
N LEU A 903 -5.83 15.34 10.25
CA LEU A 903 -6.34 14.60 11.42
C LEU A 903 -5.25 14.37 12.47
N ALA A 904 -4.06 13.92 12.05
CA ALA A 904 -2.92 13.74 12.95
C ALA A 904 -2.52 15.04 13.66
N ALA A 905 -2.55 16.14 12.92
CA ALA A 905 -2.30 17.47 13.45
C ALA A 905 -3.37 17.91 14.46
N LEU A 906 -4.67 17.61 14.22
CA LEU A 906 -5.74 17.91 15.19
C LEU A 906 -5.54 17.17 16.50
N VAL A 907 -5.14 15.89 16.47
CA VAL A 907 -4.84 15.11 17.68
C VAL A 907 -3.73 15.80 18.48
N LEU A 908 -2.64 16.18 17.83
CA LEU A 908 -1.53 16.90 18.47
C LEU A 908 -1.98 18.27 18.99
N LEU A 909 -2.78 18.99 18.22
CA LEU A 909 -3.28 20.33 18.53
C LEU A 909 -4.16 20.34 19.80
N CYS A 910 -4.97 19.31 20.03
CA CYS A 910 -5.77 19.15 21.25
C CYS A 910 -4.92 19.25 22.51
N GLY A 911 -3.70 18.71 22.50
CA GLY A 911 -2.76 18.86 23.61
C GLY A 911 -2.10 20.25 23.67
N LEU A 912 -1.64 20.76 22.52
CA LEU A 912 -0.84 21.97 22.45
C LEU A 912 -1.63 23.26 22.79
N VAL A 913 -2.88 23.35 22.36
CA VAL A 913 -3.74 24.53 22.56
C VAL A 913 -3.88 24.87 24.05
N ILE A 914 -3.95 23.89 24.89
CA ILE A 914 -4.23 24.05 26.32
C ILE A 914 -2.97 24.39 27.11
N ASN A 915 -1.78 24.09 26.61
CA ASN A 915 -0.51 24.31 27.32
C ASN A 915 -0.34 25.76 27.76
N ALA A 916 -0.67 26.72 26.90
CA ALA A 916 -0.57 28.15 27.20
C ALA A 916 -1.51 28.57 28.35
N ALA A 917 -2.73 28.01 28.36
CA ALA A 917 -3.70 28.29 29.42
C ALA A 917 -3.26 27.70 30.77
N ILE A 918 -2.68 26.50 30.77
CA ILE A 918 -2.12 25.87 31.99
C ILE A 918 -1.09 26.78 32.66
N TYR A 919 -0.15 27.37 31.87
CA TYR A 919 0.87 28.27 32.44
C TYR A 919 0.29 29.52 33.08
N ILE A 920 -0.73 30.12 32.48
CA ILE A 920 -1.38 31.32 33.02
C ILE A 920 -2.20 30.98 34.25
N MET A 921 -3.00 29.90 34.21
CA MET A 921 -3.88 29.54 35.32
C MET A 921 -3.10 29.07 36.54
N TYR A 922 -2.05 28.26 36.34
CA TYR A 922 -1.14 27.86 37.43
C TYR A 922 -0.52 29.08 38.13
N GLN A 923 -0.07 30.08 37.37
CA GLN A 923 0.47 31.31 37.93
C GLN A 923 -0.63 32.15 38.62
N TYR A 924 -1.83 32.12 38.08
CA TYR A 924 -2.99 32.79 38.67
C TYR A 924 -3.31 32.20 40.08
N ASP A 925 -3.32 30.89 40.20
CA ASP A 925 -3.60 30.21 41.47
C ASP A 925 -2.50 30.54 42.51
N ILE A 926 -1.24 30.51 42.15
CA ILE A 926 -0.11 30.93 43.05
C ILE A 926 -0.31 32.37 43.54
N ILE A 927 -0.70 33.30 42.66
CA ILE A 927 -0.92 34.71 43.05
C ILE A 927 -2.11 34.84 43.96
N ARG A 928 -3.21 34.12 43.71
CA ARG A 928 -4.40 34.11 44.53
C ARG A 928 -4.16 33.57 45.95
N GLU A 929 -3.36 32.53 46.06
CA GLU A 929 -3.01 31.92 47.36
C GLU A 929 -2.07 32.82 48.18
N SER A 930 -1.17 33.51 47.48
CA SER A 930 -0.12 34.31 48.18
C SER A 930 -0.58 35.73 48.55
N HIS A 931 -1.57 36.27 47.89
CA HIS A 931 -1.99 37.66 48.05
C HIS A 931 -3.53 37.83 47.96
N ALA A 932 -4.15 38.61 48.82
CA ALA A 932 -5.57 38.95 48.79
C ALA A 932 -5.87 39.98 47.69
N VAL A 933 -5.68 39.60 46.42
CA VAL A 933 -5.85 40.50 45.28
C VAL A 933 -7.15 40.15 44.56
N SER A 934 -7.84 41.15 43.97
CA SER A 934 -9.03 40.89 43.16
C SER A 934 -8.74 39.95 41.96
N PRO A 935 -9.68 39.06 41.56
CA PRO A 935 -9.48 38.06 40.51
C PRO A 935 -8.95 38.68 39.21
N CYS A 936 -9.45 39.81 38.82
CA CYS A 936 -9.06 40.55 37.61
C CYS A 936 -7.59 41.03 37.64
N ARG A 937 -7.14 41.54 38.82
CA ARG A 937 -5.76 41.96 39.00
C ARG A 937 -4.79 40.76 39.09
N ALA A 938 -5.22 39.69 39.77
CA ALA A 938 -4.44 38.47 39.84
C ALA A 938 -4.23 37.86 38.44
N TYR A 939 -5.28 37.80 37.62
CA TYR A 939 -5.21 37.38 36.23
C TYR A 939 -4.27 38.24 35.38
N LEU A 940 -4.37 39.57 35.47
CA LEU A 940 -3.49 40.49 34.74
C LEU A 940 -2.01 40.32 35.15
N GLN A 941 -1.75 40.12 36.43
CA GLN A 941 -0.39 39.84 36.91
C GLN A 941 0.15 38.51 36.39
N ALA A 942 -0.64 37.42 36.43
CA ALA A 942 -0.30 36.12 35.87
C ALA A 942 -0.03 36.22 34.37
N TYR A 943 -0.91 36.91 33.64
CA TYR A 943 -0.77 37.13 32.20
C TYR A 943 0.53 37.90 31.89
N ASN A 944 0.80 39.03 32.55
CA ASN A 944 2.04 39.80 32.33
C ASN A 944 3.30 38.99 32.63
N HIS A 945 3.25 38.08 33.59
CA HIS A 945 4.41 37.25 33.94
C HIS A 945 4.71 36.14 32.92
N LYS A 946 3.64 35.59 32.27
CA LYS A 946 3.75 34.40 31.42
C LYS A 946 3.57 34.67 29.93
N ILE A 947 3.05 35.85 29.53
CA ILE A 947 2.76 36.07 28.09
C ILE A 947 3.99 36.04 27.20
N VAL A 948 5.14 36.54 27.66
CA VAL A 948 6.38 36.57 26.87
C VAL A 948 6.91 35.16 26.62
N PRO A 949 7.08 34.27 27.61
CA PRO A 949 7.39 32.88 27.37
C PRO A 949 6.41 32.19 26.44
N ILE A 950 5.08 32.40 26.63
CA ILE A 950 4.05 31.77 25.81
C ILE A 950 4.14 32.23 24.34
N VAL A 951 4.34 33.50 24.07
CA VAL A 951 4.52 33.98 22.68
C VAL A 951 5.78 33.35 22.06
N LEU A 952 6.84 33.22 22.86
CA LEU A 952 8.08 32.60 22.40
C LEU A 952 7.88 31.12 22.03
N THR A 953 7.17 30.39 22.87
CA THR A 953 6.91 28.96 22.63
C THR A 953 6.00 28.76 21.40
N ILE A 954 4.93 29.51 21.27
CA ILE A 954 4.05 29.44 20.08
C ILE A 954 4.83 29.79 18.82
N LEU A 955 5.59 30.88 18.83
CA LEU A 955 6.38 31.26 17.65
C LEU A 955 7.50 30.26 17.34
N SER A 956 8.14 29.66 18.35
CA SER A 956 9.16 28.62 18.12
C SER A 956 8.56 27.41 17.41
N THR A 957 7.40 26.94 17.84
CA THR A 957 6.69 25.81 17.20
C THR A 957 6.21 26.16 15.80
N VAL A 958 5.66 27.35 15.58
CA VAL A 958 5.26 27.84 14.25
C VAL A 958 6.47 27.88 13.31
N PHE A 959 7.59 28.47 13.75
CA PHE A 959 8.79 28.59 12.92
C PHE A 959 9.46 27.24 12.63
N SER A 960 9.35 26.27 13.52
CA SER A 960 9.85 24.91 13.28
C SER A 960 9.07 24.17 12.19
N LEU A 961 7.82 24.56 11.92
CA LEU A 961 6.96 23.93 10.93
C LEU A 961 6.98 24.63 9.55
N ILE A 962 7.54 25.84 9.44
CA ILE A 962 7.63 26.56 8.16
C ILE A 962 8.31 25.74 7.06
N PRO A 963 9.42 24.99 7.30
CA PRO A 963 10.05 24.20 6.26
C PRO A 963 9.14 23.15 5.60
N PHE A 964 8.10 22.68 6.28
CA PHE A 964 7.11 21.75 5.71
C PHE A 964 6.13 22.42 4.74
N LEU A 965 6.08 23.77 4.70
CA LEU A 965 5.25 24.51 3.75
C LEU A 965 6.00 24.85 2.46
N VAL A 966 7.33 24.77 2.44
CA VAL A 966 8.17 25.22 1.31
C VAL A 966 7.93 24.39 0.06
N ASP A 967 7.69 23.09 0.20
CA ASP A 967 7.45 22.20 -0.93
C ASP A 967 6.01 22.29 -1.49
N GLY A 968 5.17 23.11 -0.88
CA GLY A 968 3.79 23.30 -1.33
C GLY A 968 2.89 22.06 -1.10
N PRO A 969 1.75 21.99 -1.83
CA PRO A 969 0.76 20.93 -1.67
C PRO A 969 1.18 19.57 -2.23
N GLU A 970 2.33 19.44 -2.90
CA GLU A 970 2.85 18.18 -3.42
C GLU A 970 3.04 17.14 -2.30
N ASN A 971 3.49 17.57 -1.14
CA ASN A 971 3.64 16.71 0.03
C ASN A 971 2.40 16.79 0.93
N HIS A 972 1.32 16.18 0.47
CA HIS A 972 -0.03 16.32 1.02
C HIS A 972 -0.13 16.13 2.54
N PHE A 973 0.55 15.13 3.08
CA PHE A 973 0.49 14.83 4.52
C PHE A 973 1.13 15.93 5.37
N TRP A 974 2.38 16.30 5.06
CA TRP A 974 3.14 17.25 5.88
C TRP A 974 2.65 18.69 5.71
N TYR A 975 2.21 19.03 4.52
CA TYR A 975 1.65 20.35 4.23
C TYR A 975 0.37 20.63 5.03
N THR A 976 -0.60 19.68 5.01
CA THR A 976 -1.84 19.81 5.79
C THR A 976 -1.59 19.73 7.28
N PHE A 977 -0.65 18.90 7.72
CA PHE A 977 -0.19 18.83 9.11
C PHE A 977 0.33 20.19 9.58
N ALA A 978 1.26 20.81 8.85
CA ALA A 978 1.88 22.08 9.21
C ALA A 978 0.85 23.22 9.22
N ILE A 979 0.01 23.34 8.20
CA ILE A 979 -1.07 24.36 8.16
C ILE A 979 -1.99 24.22 9.37
N THR A 980 -2.45 23.02 9.67
CA THR A 980 -3.37 22.78 10.80
C THR A 980 -2.75 23.23 12.12
N VAL A 981 -1.49 22.85 12.39
CA VAL A 981 -0.81 23.22 13.64
C VAL A 981 -0.52 24.72 13.69
N ILE A 982 -0.04 25.33 12.61
CA ILE A 982 0.30 26.77 12.56
C ILE A 982 -0.96 27.62 12.77
N VAL A 983 -2.01 27.35 12.01
CA VAL A 983 -3.28 28.06 12.13
C VAL A 983 -3.90 27.82 13.51
N GLY A 984 -3.91 26.60 13.97
CA GLY A 984 -4.45 26.24 15.27
C GLY A 984 -3.73 26.93 16.42
N LEU A 985 -2.40 26.94 16.45
CA LEU A 985 -1.62 27.61 17.49
C LEU A 985 -1.80 29.14 17.46
N THR A 986 -1.81 29.74 16.28
CA THR A 986 -2.05 31.19 16.16
C THR A 986 -3.45 31.58 16.59
N ALA A 987 -4.46 30.79 16.24
CA ALA A 987 -5.83 30.97 16.70
C ALA A 987 -5.95 30.74 18.21
N SER A 988 -5.29 29.72 18.76
CA SER A 988 -5.29 29.45 20.19
C SER A 988 -4.72 30.63 21.00
N PHE A 989 -3.66 31.27 20.46
CA PHE A 989 -3.10 32.46 21.06
C PHE A 989 -4.10 33.62 21.05
N ALA A 990 -4.83 33.83 19.94
CA ALA A 990 -5.87 34.81 19.88
C ALA A 990 -7.01 34.51 20.89
N ALA A 991 -7.42 33.24 20.99
CA ALA A 991 -8.43 32.83 21.98
C ALA A 991 -7.96 33.06 23.44
N LEU A 992 -6.67 32.75 23.72
CA LEU A 992 -6.05 32.96 25.02
C LEU A 992 -6.07 34.45 25.42
N VAL A 993 -5.82 35.37 24.48
CA VAL A 993 -5.76 36.80 24.75
C VAL A 993 -7.18 37.40 24.86
N PHE A 994 -8.10 37.03 23.96
CA PHE A 994 -9.41 37.72 23.86
C PHE A 994 -10.56 36.96 24.53
N ILE A 995 -10.60 35.63 24.48
CA ILE A 995 -11.75 34.85 24.92
C ILE A 995 -11.58 34.33 26.34
N MET A 996 -10.42 33.76 26.67
CA MET A 996 -10.15 33.14 27.96
C MET A 996 -10.43 34.09 29.18
N PRO A 997 -10.06 35.37 29.18
CA PRO A 997 -10.33 36.26 30.33
C PRO A 997 -11.80 36.40 30.68
N TRP A 998 -12.66 36.39 29.68
CA TRP A 998 -14.13 36.54 29.87
C TRP A 998 -14.69 35.24 30.50
N TRP A 999 -14.19 34.08 30.08
CA TRP A 999 -14.60 32.79 30.62
C TRP A 999 -14.11 32.57 32.05
N VAL A 1000 -12.88 32.92 32.34
CA VAL A 1000 -12.30 32.86 33.69
C VAL A 1000 -13.13 33.71 34.66
N ARG A 1001 -13.62 34.83 34.20
CA ARG A 1001 -14.48 35.72 35.03
C ARG A 1001 -15.85 35.15 35.29
N LEU A 1002 -16.40 34.33 34.40
CA LEU A 1002 -17.70 33.67 34.58
C LEU A 1002 -17.61 32.51 35.56
N THR A 1003 -16.45 31.86 35.62
CA THR A 1003 -16.26 30.60 36.32
C THR A 1003 -15.48 30.74 37.61
N PHE A 1004 -14.79 31.85 37.85
CA PHE A 1004 -13.92 32.17 38.98
C PHE A 1004 -14.30 33.55 39.58
#